data_8777413a93cf03faa6797577fdc8969b
#
_entry.id   8777413a93cf03faa6797577fdc8969b
#
_cell.length_a   1.000
_cell.length_b   1.000
_cell.length_c   1.000
_cell.angle_alpha   90.00
_cell.angle_beta   90.00
_cell.angle_gamma   90.00
#
_symmetry.space_group_name_H-M   'P 1'
#
loop_
_entity.id
_entity.type
_entity.pdbx_description
1 polymer ?
#
loop_
_entity_poly.entity_id
_entity_poly.type
_entity_poly.pdbx_seq_one_letter_code
_entity_poly.pdbx_strand_id
1 'polypeptide(L)'
;MGIILGINQGEERFLPTRSGDEWLEVNGRGGYASSTLLNCHTRKYHGLLVAQLAALPGRYVLLSKFEDTIIRGGRREALSCHKYPGVFFPAEYSFLKEFQQDICPSFLFSGGGLRIRKSVLLVADEDSLLIRYDPEACPASGVLRLRPFVAYRDYHHLSKENPFLKGNADAIKNGFSLRPYAGMPPLVIQTNLRPRWQPEPLWYHNFEYAEEAARGYEHHEDLFSPGLLEIPLRQGKAVLVLVSLTPFYGRLSKKWDDEVRRRREVRDKDERTVAILAAGGSLTGRQFPGMGEESAASGGDAGGETKTEGDRMSPGNAAAGTAGKSPEREIVAAVALEKRDIAISETDSAGIAAERELLGILLQAGRRFLIRTAAGHPAIIAGYPWFGEWGRDTLLSLPGLAFCSGRRREGLEILVRMARFERQGLLPNVFSERDADHAYNTVDAPLWFFWAVQQLLLDDAGDRTQAVVEKNLWPVMKNILRQFIHGTIFNIYMDDNGLIHAGAENRALTWMDACIDNRPVTPRHGYPVEVNALWYNAVHFAADLASRFGDREFYFDDLIEKIRRSFLEIFWNDDDACLGDVYQSGCLDRSIRPNQIFAVSLPHSPLALTQARLVVKKVRDELLTPVGIRTLSPRDPRYRGRYAGSPAERDGAYHQGTVWPWLWGPFGEAWLKVAVDREGVKRTLRDGLRTFLTGHFRMAGIGCVSEVFDGDYPHRPGGCIAQAWSTAEIIRLYTLIGGS
;
A
#
# COMPACT_ATOMS: atom_id res chain seq x y z
N MET A 1 -12.54 17.20 2.15
CA MET A 1 -12.60 15.71 2.10
C MET A 1 -11.78 15.18 3.24
N GLY A 2 -12.37 14.53 4.20
CA GLY A 2 -11.64 14.00 5.36
C GLY A 2 -12.49 12.98 6.11
N ILE A 3 -11.82 12.01 6.72
CA ILE A 3 -12.48 10.97 7.51
C ILE A 3 -12.76 11.54 8.90
N ILE A 4 -14.00 11.47 9.33
CA ILE A 4 -14.42 11.83 10.68
C ILE A 4 -14.95 10.55 11.35
N LEU A 5 -14.37 10.24 12.50
CA LEU A 5 -14.80 9.11 13.34
C LEU A 5 -15.33 9.68 14.66
N GLY A 6 -16.64 9.61 14.86
CA GLY A 6 -17.27 9.88 16.15
C GLY A 6 -17.00 8.73 17.13
N ILE A 7 -16.74 9.06 18.37
CA ILE A 7 -16.43 8.09 19.43
C ILE A 7 -17.56 8.15 20.46
N ASN A 8 -18.54 7.25 20.34
CA ASN A 8 -19.73 7.22 21.22
C ASN A 8 -19.42 6.62 22.59
N GLN A 9 -19.94 7.28 23.64
CA GLN A 9 -19.72 6.89 25.05
C GLN A 9 -20.50 5.66 25.54
N GLY A 10 -21.35 5.06 24.69
CA GLY A 10 -22.21 3.94 25.11
C GLY A 10 -21.50 2.57 25.21
N GLU A 11 -20.27 2.49 24.79
CA GLU A 11 -19.49 1.24 24.82
C GLU A 11 -18.40 1.34 25.88
N GLU A 12 -18.72 1.03 27.13
CA GLU A 12 -17.78 0.88 28.26
C GLU A 12 -16.66 -0.19 28.00
N ARG A 13 -16.68 -0.84 26.85
CA ARG A 13 -15.68 -1.82 26.37
C ARG A 13 -14.72 -1.25 25.32
N PHE A 14 -14.51 0.05 25.28
CA PHE A 14 -13.90 0.79 24.18
C PHE A 14 -12.38 0.57 24.02
N LEU A 15 -11.65 0.31 25.09
CA LEU A 15 -10.19 0.18 25.05
C LEU A 15 -9.67 -1.02 24.22
N PRO A 16 -10.32 -2.21 24.23
CA PRO A 16 -9.81 -3.34 23.44
C PRO A 16 -10.19 -3.32 21.96
N THR A 17 -11.33 -2.73 21.55
CA THR A 17 -11.89 -2.89 20.19
C THR A 17 -11.35 -1.91 19.16
N ARG A 18 -10.85 -0.75 19.57
CA ARG A 18 -10.23 0.26 18.68
C ARG A 18 -8.76 0.57 18.99
N SER A 19 -8.14 -0.21 19.84
CA SER A 19 -6.70 -0.09 20.11
C SER A 19 -5.82 -0.41 18.89
N GLY A 20 -6.41 -1.05 17.86
CA GLY A 20 -5.75 -1.39 16.60
C GLY A 20 -5.92 -0.36 15.47
N ASP A 21 -6.78 0.66 15.62
CA ASP A 21 -6.94 1.69 14.59
C ASP A 21 -5.81 2.72 14.69
N GLU A 22 -5.06 2.90 13.59
CA GLU A 22 -3.83 3.67 13.55
C GLU A 22 -3.94 4.85 12.58
N TRP A 23 -3.32 5.97 12.93
CA TRP A 23 -3.16 7.11 12.04
C TRP A 23 -1.70 7.22 11.57
N LEU A 24 -1.50 7.84 10.40
CA LEU A 24 -0.20 8.00 9.77
C LEU A 24 -0.04 9.41 9.20
N GLU A 25 1.05 10.08 9.58
CA GLU A 25 1.58 11.30 8.96
C GLU A 25 2.96 11.05 8.39
N VAL A 26 3.31 11.72 7.29
CA VAL A 26 4.61 11.57 6.62
C VAL A 26 5.21 12.92 6.25
N ASN A 27 6.55 13.00 6.18
CA ASN A 27 7.28 14.22 5.83
C ASN A 27 7.76 14.28 4.36
N GLY A 28 7.48 13.26 3.54
CA GLY A 28 7.97 13.19 2.16
C GLY A 28 9.46 12.83 2.01
N ARG A 29 10.14 12.48 3.11
CA ARG A 29 11.56 12.03 3.14
C ARG A 29 11.72 10.62 3.70
N GLY A 30 10.63 9.88 3.84
CA GLY A 30 10.61 8.57 4.49
C GLY A 30 10.40 8.61 5.99
N GLY A 31 10.51 9.77 6.64
CA GLY A 31 10.14 9.97 8.03
C GLY A 31 8.63 10.00 8.22
N TYR A 32 8.16 9.59 9.41
CA TYR A 32 6.72 9.53 9.70
C TYR A 32 6.42 9.78 11.20
N ALA A 33 5.15 10.05 11.47
CA ALA A 33 4.54 9.96 12.78
C ALA A 33 3.32 9.03 12.72
N SER A 34 3.20 8.13 13.67
CA SER A 34 2.10 7.17 13.75
C SER A 34 1.82 6.75 15.19
N SER A 35 0.56 6.52 15.50
CA SER A 35 0.08 5.95 16.76
C SER A 35 -1.35 5.44 16.55
N THR A 36 -1.94 4.85 17.60
CA THR A 36 -3.37 4.55 17.59
C THR A 36 -4.24 5.80 17.84
N LEU A 37 -5.54 5.70 17.58
CA LEU A 37 -6.49 6.77 17.88
C LEU A 37 -6.49 7.15 19.36
N LEU A 38 -6.20 6.20 20.25
CA LEU A 38 -6.10 6.42 21.70
C LEU A 38 -4.76 7.04 22.11
N ASN A 39 -3.85 7.32 21.17
CA ASN A 39 -2.46 7.67 21.46
C ASN A 39 -1.77 6.64 22.38
N CYS A 40 -2.18 5.38 22.32
CA CYS A 40 -1.57 4.23 22.98
C CYS A 40 -0.75 3.46 21.94
N HIS A 41 0.56 3.37 22.11
CA HIS A 41 1.39 2.64 21.14
C HIS A 41 1.15 1.15 21.27
N THR A 42 0.90 0.48 20.16
CA THR A 42 0.69 -0.98 20.05
C THR A 42 1.78 -1.66 19.24
N ARG A 43 2.59 -0.87 18.53
CA ARG A 43 3.71 -1.36 17.71
C ARG A 43 5.03 -0.68 18.12
N LYS A 44 6.13 -1.38 18.01
CA LYS A 44 7.49 -0.81 18.14
C LYS A 44 7.77 0.29 17.10
N TYR A 45 7.03 0.28 16.00
CA TYR A 45 7.12 1.26 14.91
C TYR A 45 6.38 2.56 15.19
N HIS A 46 5.51 2.62 16.21
CA HIS A 46 4.84 3.84 16.59
C HIS A 46 5.83 4.85 17.14
N GLY A 47 5.67 6.10 16.72
CA GLY A 47 6.48 7.22 17.16
C GLY A 47 5.90 8.54 16.66
N LEU A 48 6.09 9.61 17.44
CA LEU A 48 5.72 10.97 17.03
C LEU A 48 6.77 11.61 16.12
N LEU A 49 8.05 11.20 16.25
CA LEU A 49 9.10 11.58 15.31
C LEU A 49 9.95 10.36 14.98
N VAL A 50 9.67 9.76 13.86
CA VAL A 50 10.47 8.70 13.24
C VAL A 50 11.13 9.29 12.01
N ALA A 51 12.45 9.38 12.02
CA ALA A 51 13.23 10.10 11.00
C ALA A 51 14.28 9.20 10.35
N GLN A 52 14.57 9.45 9.07
CA GLN A 52 15.71 8.90 8.36
C GLN A 52 16.90 9.83 8.56
N LEU A 53 17.90 9.38 9.30
CA LEU A 53 19.07 10.19 9.62
C LEU A 53 20.15 10.07 8.55
N ALA A 54 20.65 11.16 8.02
CA ALA A 54 21.59 11.15 6.90
C ALA A 54 22.92 10.39 7.17
N ALA A 55 23.33 10.28 8.44
CA ALA A 55 24.58 9.62 8.84
C ALA A 55 24.39 8.13 9.22
N LEU A 56 23.17 7.63 9.29
CA LEU A 56 22.84 6.29 9.79
C LEU A 56 21.89 5.58 8.84
N PRO A 57 22.05 4.28 8.61
CA PRO A 57 21.13 3.51 7.79
C PRO A 57 19.78 3.33 8.50
N GLY A 58 18.68 3.31 7.74
CA GLY A 58 17.34 3.06 8.25
C GLY A 58 16.69 4.27 8.93
N ARG A 59 15.57 4.00 9.56
CA ARG A 59 14.78 4.98 10.31
C ARG A 59 15.00 4.81 11.80
N TYR A 60 14.93 5.93 12.51
CA TYR A 60 15.10 5.95 13.97
C TYR A 60 13.88 6.53 14.64
N VAL A 61 13.36 5.86 15.66
CA VAL A 61 12.37 6.42 16.58
C VAL A 61 13.09 7.33 17.54
N LEU A 62 12.95 8.63 17.36
CA LEU A 62 13.61 9.64 18.18
C LEU A 62 12.71 10.05 19.36
N LEU A 63 11.53 10.58 19.05
CA LEU A 63 10.47 10.81 20.04
C LEU A 63 9.41 9.72 19.89
N SER A 64 9.30 8.84 20.86
CA SER A 64 8.24 7.83 20.89
C SER A 64 6.91 8.54 21.06
N LYS A 65 6.67 9.20 22.17
CA LYS A 65 5.39 9.87 22.45
C LYS A 65 5.52 10.99 23.47
N PHE A 66 4.43 11.76 23.63
CA PHE A 66 4.17 12.54 24.83
C PHE A 66 3.17 11.81 25.72
N GLU A 67 3.39 11.84 27.06
CA GLU A 67 2.32 11.78 28.03
C GLU A 67 1.78 13.19 28.18
N ASP A 68 0.67 13.45 27.50
CA ASP A 68 -0.01 14.74 27.55
C ASP A 68 -1.19 14.69 28.50
N THR A 69 -1.17 15.59 29.45
CA THR A 69 -2.15 15.67 30.56
C THR A 69 -2.58 17.12 30.79
N ILE A 70 -3.86 17.33 31.01
CA ILE A 70 -4.38 18.63 31.47
C ILE A 70 -4.60 18.57 32.95
N ILE A 71 -4.06 19.58 33.67
CA ILE A 71 -4.22 19.73 35.11
C ILE A 71 -5.11 20.92 35.35
N ARG A 72 -6.19 20.69 36.09
CA ARG A 72 -7.12 21.76 36.51
C ARG A 72 -7.83 21.42 37.84
N GLY A 73 -7.90 22.36 38.77
CA GLY A 73 -8.56 22.15 40.05
C GLY A 73 -8.12 20.90 40.80
N GLY A 74 -6.83 20.53 40.70
CA GLY A 74 -6.28 19.31 41.31
C GLY A 74 -6.56 17.99 40.51
N ARG A 75 -7.39 18.04 39.49
CA ARG A 75 -7.69 16.88 38.64
C ARG A 75 -6.69 16.76 37.49
N ARG A 76 -6.40 15.50 37.07
CA ARG A 76 -5.55 15.17 35.93
C ARG A 76 -6.42 14.51 34.85
N GLU A 77 -6.41 15.07 33.64
CA GLU A 77 -7.14 14.58 32.49
C GLU A 77 -6.14 14.22 31.42
N ALA A 78 -5.96 12.91 31.18
CA ALA A 78 -5.01 12.40 30.20
C ALA A 78 -5.56 12.49 28.77
N LEU A 79 -4.72 12.93 27.83
CA LEU A 79 -4.98 12.94 26.38
C LEU A 79 -4.27 11.81 25.65
N SER A 80 -3.54 10.96 26.38
CA SER A 80 -2.85 9.77 25.87
C SER A 80 -2.89 8.66 26.92
N CYS A 81 -2.71 7.42 26.48
CA CYS A 81 -2.59 6.29 27.41
C CYS A 81 -1.36 5.44 27.08
N HIS A 82 -0.98 4.58 28.02
CA HIS A 82 0.12 3.64 27.93
C HIS A 82 -0.37 2.25 28.31
N LYS A 83 0.19 1.22 27.69
CA LYS A 83 0.02 -0.15 28.13
C LYS A 83 1.29 -0.64 28.79
N TYR A 84 1.15 -1.20 29.98
CA TYR A 84 2.17 -1.94 30.72
C TYR A 84 1.68 -3.36 30.95
N PRO A 85 2.53 -4.34 31.35
CA PRO A 85 2.09 -5.68 31.63
C PRO A 85 0.88 -5.73 32.57
N GLY A 86 -0.24 -6.23 32.04
CA GLY A 86 -1.49 -6.37 32.79
C GLY A 86 -2.30 -5.10 33.04
N VAL A 87 -1.83 -3.90 32.63
CA VAL A 87 -2.54 -2.65 32.96
C VAL A 87 -2.44 -1.58 31.86
N PHE A 88 -3.52 -0.81 31.66
CA PHE A 88 -3.49 0.47 30.94
C PHE A 88 -3.37 1.62 31.94
N PHE A 89 -2.55 2.62 31.62
CA PHE A 89 -2.39 3.82 32.42
C PHE A 89 -2.61 5.09 31.57
N PRO A 90 -3.48 6.02 31.99
CA PRO A 90 -4.42 5.88 33.11
C PRO A 90 -5.51 4.86 32.80
N ALA A 91 -6.08 4.24 33.83
CA ALA A 91 -7.14 3.24 33.72
C ALA A 91 -8.44 3.82 33.11
N GLU A 92 -8.69 5.11 33.33
CA GLU A 92 -9.84 5.83 32.78
C GLU A 92 -9.38 6.74 31.65
N TYR A 93 -9.77 6.42 30.42
CA TYR A 93 -9.51 7.21 29.22
C TYR A 93 -10.83 7.44 28.47
N SER A 94 -11.57 8.48 28.88
CA SER A 94 -12.95 8.72 28.43
C SER A 94 -13.18 10.05 27.70
N PHE A 95 -12.14 10.85 27.49
CA PHE A 95 -12.29 12.22 26.97
C PHE A 95 -12.30 12.34 25.46
N LEU A 96 -11.73 11.39 24.71
CA LEU A 96 -11.72 11.42 23.25
C LEU A 96 -13.14 11.25 22.70
N LYS A 97 -13.60 12.21 21.89
CA LYS A 97 -14.95 12.24 21.30
C LYS A 97 -14.95 12.09 19.79
N GLU A 98 -13.89 12.56 19.13
CA GLU A 98 -13.81 12.60 17.69
C GLU A 98 -12.36 12.49 17.25
N PHE A 99 -12.12 11.72 16.21
CA PHE A 99 -10.90 11.75 15.42
C PHE A 99 -11.24 12.24 14.02
N GLN A 100 -10.39 13.09 13.47
CA GLN A 100 -10.51 13.58 12.10
C GLN A 100 -9.18 13.44 11.37
N GLN A 101 -9.20 12.83 10.20
CA GLN A 101 -8.08 12.76 9.25
C GLN A 101 -8.45 13.61 8.03
N ASP A 102 -7.96 14.86 8.00
CA ASP A 102 -8.15 15.78 6.88
C ASP A 102 -6.79 16.39 6.47
N ILE A 103 -6.54 17.65 6.75
CA ILE A 103 -5.24 18.31 6.51
C ILE A 103 -4.13 17.64 7.34
N CYS A 104 -4.47 17.22 8.54
CA CYS A 104 -3.63 16.42 9.44
C CYS A 104 -4.51 15.65 10.44
N PRO A 105 -3.98 14.62 11.14
CA PRO A 105 -4.68 13.98 12.23
C PRO A 105 -5.05 14.99 13.32
N SER A 106 -6.31 15.00 13.72
CA SER A 106 -6.79 15.81 14.83
C SER A 106 -7.74 15.05 15.74
N PHE A 107 -7.66 15.33 17.03
CA PHE A 107 -8.34 14.64 18.10
C PHE A 107 -9.13 15.65 18.92
N LEU A 108 -10.42 15.45 19.08
CA LEU A 108 -11.27 16.28 19.94
C LEU A 108 -11.50 15.58 21.27
N PHE A 109 -10.97 16.16 22.32
CA PHE A 109 -11.21 15.73 23.69
C PHE A 109 -12.25 16.65 24.36
N SER A 110 -13.26 16.05 24.97
CA SER A 110 -14.32 16.82 25.62
C SER A 110 -14.92 16.09 26.84
N GLY A 111 -15.06 16.78 27.95
CA GLY A 111 -15.66 16.27 29.19
C GLY A 111 -15.40 17.19 30.36
N GLY A 112 -16.31 17.20 31.33
CA GLY A 112 -16.16 17.96 32.60
C GLY A 112 -15.89 19.47 32.43
N GLY A 113 -16.37 20.11 31.34
CA GLY A 113 -16.12 21.53 31.05
C GLY A 113 -14.82 21.81 30.29
N LEU A 114 -14.03 20.78 29.96
CA LEU A 114 -12.92 20.85 29.02
C LEU A 114 -13.40 20.54 27.62
N ARG A 115 -12.93 21.29 26.63
CA ARG A 115 -12.99 20.97 25.21
C ARG A 115 -11.71 21.45 24.55
N ILE A 116 -10.91 20.50 24.05
CA ILE A 116 -9.62 20.78 23.44
C ILE A 116 -9.41 19.93 22.19
N ARG A 117 -8.91 20.56 21.14
CA ARG A 117 -8.50 19.88 19.92
C ARG A 117 -6.98 19.78 19.88
N LYS A 118 -6.46 18.56 19.72
CA LYS A 118 -5.05 18.28 19.47
C LYS A 118 -4.88 17.94 17.99
N SER A 119 -3.98 18.62 17.29
CA SER A 119 -3.66 18.35 15.89
C SER A 119 -2.16 18.05 15.75
N VAL A 120 -1.82 17.08 14.92
CA VAL A 120 -0.44 16.60 14.73
C VAL A 120 -0.05 16.74 13.27
N LEU A 121 1.10 17.35 12.98
CA LEU A 121 1.51 17.68 11.63
C LEU A 121 3.04 17.53 11.50
N LEU A 122 3.49 16.70 10.52
CA LEU A 122 4.88 16.69 10.09
C LEU A 122 5.11 17.75 9.02
N VAL A 123 6.17 18.53 9.17
CA VAL A 123 6.55 19.54 8.18
C VAL A 123 7.15 18.85 6.95
N ALA A 124 6.68 19.21 5.78
CA ALA A 124 7.19 18.61 4.55
C ALA A 124 8.68 18.89 4.36
N ASP A 125 9.39 17.89 3.88
CA ASP A 125 10.82 17.91 3.58
C ASP A 125 11.72 18.23 4.80
N GLU A 126 11.19 18.12 6.03
CA GLU A 126 11.92 18.34 7.28
C GLU A 126 11.66 17.19 8.28
N ASP A 127 12.64 16.94 9.16
CA ASP A 127 12.48 16.07 10.32
C ASP A 127 11.97 16.91 11.50
N SER A 128 10.77 17.48 11.33
CA SER A 128 10.13 18.42 12.25
C SER A 128 8.65 18.08 12.41
N LEU A 129 8.23 17.94 13.68
CA LEU A 129 6.86 17.70 14.07
C LEU A 129 6.27 18.94 14.75
N LEU A 130 5.10 19.36 14.35
CA LEU A 130 4.29 20.37 15.01
C LEU A 130 3.06 19.73 15.65
N ILE A 131 2.84 19.99 16.91
CA ILE A 131 1.61 19.64 17.62
C ILE A 131 0.92 20.93 18.08
N ARG A 132 -0.37 21.04 17.79
CA ARG A 132 -1.19 22.17 18.16
C ARG A 132 -2.30 21.73 19.10
N TYR A 133 -2.43 22.42 20.22
CA TYR A 133 -3.52 22.26 21.18
C TYR A 133 -4.37 23.54 21.17
N ASP A 134 -5.63 23.40 20.75
CA ASP A 134 -6.62 24.47 20.71
C ASP A 134 -7.63 24.28 21.85
N PRO A 135 -7.50 25.00 22.94
CA PRO A 135 -8.48 24.97 24.04
C PRO A 135 -9.72 25.76 23.65
N GLU A 136 -10.75 25.06 23.13
CA GLU A 136 -12.05 25.65 22.74
C GLU A 136 -12.88 26.03 23.98
N ALA A 137 -12.81 25.19 25.02
CA ALA A 137 -13.31 25.53 26.38
C ALA A 137 -12.31 25.00 27.40
N CYS A 138 -11.85 25.89 28.28
CA CYS A 138 -10.89 25.55 29.33
C CYS A 138 -11.06 26.51 30.49
N PRO A 139 -11.16 26.04 31.75
CA PRO A 139 -11.14 26.88 32.92
C PRO A 139 -9.88 27.74 32.99
N ALA A 140 -9.96 28.93 33.59
CA ALA A 140 -8.87 29.92 33.65
C ALA A 140 -7.55 29.41 34.26
N SER A 141 -7.58 28.33 35.04
CA SER A 141 -6.44 27.72 35.75
C SER A 141 -5.91 26.41 35.10
N GLY A 142 -6.22 26.13 33.85
CA GLY A 142 -5.75 24.93 33.17
C GLY A 142 -4.26 24.99 32.83
N VAL A 143 -3.56 23.88 32.98
CA VAL A 143 -2.15 23.69 32.61
C VAL A 143 -2.02 22.44 31.74
N LEU A 144 -1.42 22.58 30.56
CA LEU A 144 -0.98 21.45 29.75
C LEU A 144 0.39 20.99 30.27
N ARG A 145 0.45 19.74 30.72
CA ARG A 145 1.70 19.04 31.08
C ARG A 145 2.06 18.08 30.02
N LEU A 146 3.30 18.18 29.54
CA LEU A 146 3.88 17.30 28.49
C LEU A 146 5.11 16.60 29.06
N ARG A 147 5.09 15.29 29.11
CA ARG A 147 6.24 14.44 29.41
C ARG A 147 6.68 13.75 28.12
N PRO A 148 7.81 14.10 27.52
CA PRO A 148 8.34 13.39 26.36
C PRO A 148 8.94 12.04 26.77
N PHE A 149 8.69 11.02 25.97
CA PHE A 149 9.36 9.72 26.03
C PHE A 149 10.22 9.57 24.78
N VAL A 150 11.54 9.48 24.96
CA VAL A 150 12.51 9.33 23.88
C VAL A 150 13.00 7.90 23.81
N ALA A 151 13.23 7.42 22.58
CA ALA A 151 13.71 6.07 22.31
C ALA A 151 15.14 6.09 21.71
N TYR A 152 15.38 6.93 20.71
CA TYR A 152 16.67 7.06 20.01
C TYR A 152 17.25 5.73 19.53
N ARG A 153 16.41 4.92 18.91
CA ARG A 153 16.74 3.57 18.43
C ARG A 153 16.34 3.36 16.98
N ASP A 154 17.00 2.41 16.33
CA ASP A 154 16.52 1.86 15.07
C ASP A 154 15.07 1.38 15.23
N TYR A 155 14.22 1.62 14.23
CA TYR A 155 12.78 1.36 14.33
C TYR A 155 12.41 -0.14 14.32
N HIS A 156 13.32 -1.02 13.90
CA HIS A 156 13.13 -2.47 13.98
C HIS A 156 13.45 -3.08 15.36
N HIS A 157 14.18 -2.34 16.21
CA HIS A 157 14.62 -2.81 17.53
C HIS A 157 13.81 -2.18 18.64
N LEU A 158 13.97 -2.69 19.86
CA LEU A 158 13.44 -2.12 21.10
C LEU A 158 14.59 -1.68 21.99
N SER A 159 14.39 -0.60 22.75
CA SER A 159 15.39 -0.11 23.70
C SER A 159 15.11 -0.61 25.11
N LYS A 160 16.19 -0.74 25.90
CA LYS A 160 16.17 -1.00 27.31
C LYS A 160 16.99 0.06 28.04
N GLU A 161 16.75 0.27 29.33
CA GLU A 161 17.60 1.12 30.17
C GLU A 161 19.05 0.75 29.96
N ASN A 162 19.91 1.76 29.79
CA ASN A 162 21.32 1.56 29.58
C ASN A 162 22.14 2.75 30.10
N PRO A 163 23.42 2.54 30.49
CA PRO A 163 24.25 3.58 31.06
C PRO A 163 24.83 4.57 30.02
N PHE A 164 24.62 4.33 28.73
CA PHE A 164 25.22 5.15 27.66
C PHE A 164 24.38 6.38 27.36
N LEU A 165 23.09 6.39 27.77
CA LEU A 165 22.18 7.51 27.55
C LEU A 165 22.58 8.69 28.43
N LYS A 166 22.80 9.85 27.80
CA LYS A 166 23.03 11.13 28.48
C LYS A 166 21.69 11.84 28.69
N GLY A 167 21.21 11.81 29.93
CA GLY A 167 19.87 12.29 30.27
C GLY A 167 19.77 13.80 30.52
N ASN A 168 20.88 14.54 30.53
CA ASN A 168 20.88 15.99 30.79
C ASN A 168 20.36 16.76 29.58
N ALA A 169 19.33 17.56 29.80
CA ALA A 169 18.77 18.45 28.80
C ALA A 169 19.13 19.89 29.06
N ASP A 170 19.62 20.59 28.04
CA ASP A 170 20.01 22.00 28.09
C ASP A 170 18.76 22.86 27.87
N ALA A 171 18.52 23.82 28.76
CA ALA A 171 17.45 24.79 28.59
C ALA A 171 17.78 25.73 27.41
N ILE A 172 16.80 25.90 26.53
CA ILE A 172 16.86 26.86 25.43
C ILE A 172 15.66 27.80 25.44
N LYS A 173 15.60 28.76 24.53
CA LYS A 173 14.47 29.67 24.43
C LYS A 173 13.17 28.89 24.22
N ASN A 174 12.25 29.00 25.17
CA ASN A 174 10.94 28.37 25.17
C ASN A 174 10.94 26.83 25.07
N GLY A 175 11.95 26.17 25.63
CA GLY A 175 12.02 24.72 25.61
C GLY A 175 13.36 24.16 26.10
N PHE A 176 13.72 23.01 25.60
CA PHE A 176 14.98 22.34 25.90
C PHE A 176 15.56 21.60 24.68
N SER A 177 16.84 21.27 24.76
CA SER A 177 17.56 20.41 23.82
C SER A 177 18.19 19.23 24.55
N LEU A 178 18.01 18.03 24.06
CA LEU A 178 18.54 16.78 24.61
C LEU A 178 19.38 16.05 23.54
N ARG A 179 20.61 15.65 23.87
CA ARG A 179 21.43 14.79 23.04
C ARG A 179 21.68 13.44 23.75
N PRO A 180 20.82 12.44 23.55
CA PRO A 180 20.90 11.20 24.32
C PRO A 180 22.18 10.39 24.10
N TYR A 181 22.67 10.33 22.86
CA TYR A 181 23.86 9.57 22.52
C TYR A 181 24.88 10.39 21.70
N ALA A 182 26.16 10.09 21.86
CA ALA A 182 27.21 10.69 21.05
C ALA A 182 27.03 10.26 19.58
N GLY A 183 27.26 11.18 18.65
CA GLY A 183 27.06 10.93 17.20
C GLY A 183 25.62 11.02 16.70
N MET A 184 24.62 11.06 17.60
CA MET A 184 23.23 11.27 17.24
C MET A 184 22.86 12.76 17.23
N PRO A 185 21.91 13.20 16.38
CA PRO A 185 21.42 14.58 16.41
C PRO A 185 20.72 14.89 17.75
N PRO A 186 20.65 16.15 18.18
CA PRO A 186 19.86 16.50 19.34
C PRO A 186 18.35 16.42 19.05
N LEU A 187 17.55 16.15 20.06
CA LEU A 187 16.10 16.37 20.04
C LEU A 187 15.84 17.75 20.68
N VAL A 188 15.21 18.62 19.93
CA VAL A 188 14.84 19.95 20.36
C VAL A 188 13.34 20.03 20.52
N ILE A 189 12.85 20.43 21.70
CA ILE A 189 11.43 20.66 21.96
C ILE A 189 11.24 22.12 22.33
N GLN A 190 10.46 22.84 21.54
CA GLN A 190 10.16 24.27 21.72
C GLN A 190 8.67 24.53 21.67
N THR A 191 8.22 25.58 22.38
CA THR A 191 6.82 26.00 22.39
C THR A 191 6.66 27.47 22.00
N ASN A 192 5.46 27.85 21.54
CA ASN A 192 5.15 29.27 21.25
C ASN A 192 4.99 30.14 22.51
N LEU A 193 4.79 29.51 23.65
CA LEU A 193 4.68 30.16 24.99
C LEU A 193 5.92 29.81 25.81
N ARG A 194 6.19 30.57 26.87
CA ARG A 194 7.28 30.22 27.81
C ARG A 194 6.80 29.09 28.73
N PRO A 195 7.31 27.85 28.62
CA PRO A 195 6.95 26.75 29.49
C PRO A 195 7.71 26.86 30.81
N ARG A 196 7.19 26.23 31.87
CA ARG A 196 7.99 25.84 33.02
C ARG A 196 8.64 24.51 32.74
N TRP A 197 9.94 24.50 32.57
CA TRP A 197 10.73 23.27 32.41
C TRP A 197 11.10 22.70 33.76
N GLN A 198 10.84 21.42 34.01
CA GLN A 198 11.17 20.69 35.23
C GLN A 198 12.05 19.47 34.80
N PRO A 199 13.36 19.55 35.01
CA PRO A 199 14.25 18.40 34.78
C PRO A 199 13.89 17.28 35.76
N GLU A 200 13.63 16.10 35.23
CA GLU A 200 13.32 14.88 35.96
C GLU A 200 13.73 13.67 35.09
N PRO A 201 15.07 13.43 34.97
CA PRO A 201 15.59 12.36 34.14
C PRO A 201 15.28 11.01 34.76
N LEU A 202 14.36 10.26 34.14
CA LEU A 202 13.88 8.97 34.62
C LEU A 202 13.68 8.00 33.47
N TRP A 203 13.99 6.72 33.71
CA TRP A 203 13.56 5.62 32.87
C TRP A 203 12.19 5.10 33.31
N TYR A 204 11.37 4.80 32.30
CA TYR A 204 10.07 4.18 32.44
C TYR A 204 10.11 2.80 31.76
N HIS A 205 9.86 1.77 32.54
CA HIS A 205 10.12 0.39 32.17
C HIS A 205 8.88 -0.32 31.63
N ASN A 206 9.11 -1.26 30.71
CA ASN A 206 8.13 -2.24 30.25
C ASN A 206 6.87 -1.63 29.59
N PHE A 207 7.01 -0.61 28.73
CA PHE A 207 5.94 -0.31 27.80
C PHE A 207 5.65 -1.53 26.95
N GLU A 208 4.39 -1.96 26.89
CA GLU A 208 3.98 -3.16 26.17
C GLU A 208 3.32 -2.82 24.83
N TYR A 209 3.80 -3.45 23.76
CA TYR A 209 3.27 -3.30 22.41
C TYR A 209 2.43 -4.52 22.00
N ALA A 210 1.11 -4.39 22.12
CA ALA A 210 0.17 -5.50 21.96
C ALA A 210 0.19 -6.14 20.57
N GLU A 211 0.40 -5.34 19.51
CA GLU A 211 0.51 -5.86 18.15
C GLU A 211 1.80 -6.66 17.93
N GLU A 212 2.92 -6.25 18.54
CA GLU A 212 4.15 -7.03 18.48
C GLU A 212 4.02 -8.35 19.26
N ALA A 213 3.35 -8.33 20.43
CA ALA A 213 3.05 -9.53 21.21
C ALA A 213 2.18 -10.51 20.41
N ALA A 214 1.09 -10.03 19.79
CA ALA A 214 0.20 -10.84 18.96
C ALA A 214 0.89 -11.42 17.72
N ARG A 215 1.98 -10.78 17.24
CA ARG A 215 2.80 -11.20 16.11
C ARG A 215 3.98 -12.08 16.51
N GLY A 216 4.12 -12.41 17.82
CA GLY A 216 5.19 -13.27 18.33
C GLY A 216 6.58 -12.63 18.37
N TYR A 217 6.65 -11.30 18.45
CA TYR A 217 7.90 -10.56 18.56
C TYR A 217 8.16 -10.08 20.00
N GLU A 218 9.40 -9.66 20.26
CA GLU A 218 9.72 -8.89 21.45
C GLU A 218 8.85 -7.62 21.48
N HIS A 219 8.25 -7.32 22.64
CA HIS A 219 7.18 -6.35 22.76
C HIS A 219 7.23 -5.47 24.01
N HIS A 220 8.31 -5.54 24.81
CA HIS A 220 8.51 -4.68 25.98
C HIS A 220 9.67 -3.74 25.74
N GLU A 221 9.43 -2.44 25.93
CA GLU A 221 10.43 -1.37 25.75
C GLU A 221 10.57 -0.52 27.01
N ASP A 222 11.80 -0.06 27.28
CA ASP A 222 12.03 0.99 28.28
C ASP A 222 12.25 2.32 27.57
N LEU A 223 11.60 3.37 28.03
CA LEU A 223 11.68 4.70 27.42
C LEU A 223 12.21 5.70 28.46
N PHE A 224 13.06 6.61 27.99
CA PHE A 224 13.63 7.65 28.83
C PHE A 224 12.81 8.94 28.75
N SER A 225 12.61 9.61 29.90
CA SER A 225 12.06 10.96 29.95
C SER A 225 13.08 11.91 30.61
N PRO A 226 13.46 13.04 29.96
CA PRO A 226 14.37 14.03 30.55
C PRO A 226 13.69 14.94 31.57
N GLY A 227 12.34 14.91 31.63
CA GLY A 227 11.56 15.79 32.51
C GLY A 227 10.22 16.17 31.90
N LEU A 228 9.65 17.24 32.33
CA LEU A 228 8.33 17.69 31.88
C LEU A 228 8.24 19.19 31.63
N LEU A 229 7.35 19.55 30.70
CA LEU A 229 6.99 20.92 30.36
C LEU A 229 5.59 21.23 30.90
N GLU A 230 5.43 22.31 31.62
CA GLU A 230 4.11 22.85 32.06
C GLU A 230 3.84 24.15 31.32
N ILE A 231 2.70 24.21 30.63
CA ILE A 231 2.31 25.32 29.77
C ILE A 231 0.91 25.79 30.18
N PRO A 232 0.74 27.07 30.58
CA PRO A 232 -0.57 27.59 30.95
C PRO A 232 -1.53 27.53 29.73
N LEU A 233 -2.72 26.96 29.94
CA LEU A 233 -3.80 26.96 28.96
C LEU A 233 -4.70 28.16 29.15
N ARG A 234 -5.07 28.80 28.06
CA ARG A 234 -6.06 29.88 28.00
C ARG A 234 -7.04 29.61 26.88
N GLN A 235 -8.32 29.68 27.16
CA GLN A 235 -9.37 29.50 26.15
C GLN A 235 -9.11 30.38 24.90
N GLY A 236 -9.24 29.82 23.71
CA GLY A 236 -9.03 30.51 22.43
C GLY A 236 -7.56 30.85 22.10
N LYS A 237 -6.57 30.46 22.96
CA LYS A 237 -5.14 30.65 22.67
C LYS A 237 -4.46 29.31 22.43
N ALA A 238 -4.10 29.04 21.18
CA ALA A 238 -3.42 27.81 20.80
C ALA A 238 -2.04 27.69 21.45
N VAL A 239 -1.73 26.50 21.96
CA VAL A 239 -0.39 26.08 22.33
C VAL A 239 0.20 25.29 21.16
N LEU A 240 1.36 25.73 20.67
CA LEU A 240 2.13 25.05 19.63
C LEU A 240 3.40 24.45 20.22
N VAL A 241 3.68 23.20 19.90
CA VAL A 241 4.89 22.47 20.27
C VAL A 241 5.60 22.05 18.98
N LEU A 242 6.85 22.44 18.84
CA LEU A 242 7.76 21.98 17.80
C LEU A 242 8.69 20.93 18.37
N VAL A 243 8.82 19.82 17.71
CA VAL A 243 9.86 18.82 17.93
C VAL A 243 10.71 18.76 16.67
N SER A 244 12.01 18.96 16.80
CA SER A 244 12.92 19.04 15.66
C SER A 244 14.34 18.59 16.03
N LEU A 245 15.23 18.49 15.04
CA LEU A 245 16.64 18.15 15.24
C LEU A 245 17.54 19.40 15.38
N THR A 246 16.97 20.57 15.15
CA THR A 246 17.69 21.86 15.24
C THR A 246 16.79 22.92 15.89
N PRO A 247 17.34 23.87 16.65
CA PRO A 247 16.58 24.97 17.21
C PRO A 247 15.94 25.84 16.12
N PHE A 248 14.69 26.24 16.35
CA PHE A 248 13.95 27.14 15.47
C PHE A 248 13.81 28.52 16.09
N TYR A 249 14.15 29.57 15.34
CA TYR A 249 14.17 30.95 15.83
C TYR A 249 13.01 31.81 15.29
N GLY A 250 12.15 31.23 14.45
CA GLY A 250 10.98 31.90 13.88
C GLY A 250 9.72 31.85 14.78
N ARG A 251 8.60 32.27 14.22
CA ARG A 251 7.28 32.16 14.87
C ARG A 251 6.65 30.80 14.54
N LEU A 252 6.37 29.98 15.55
CA LEU A 252 5.77 28.65 15.36
C LEU A 252 4.39 28.74 14.72
N SER A 253 3.60 29.78 15.02
CA SER A 253 2.30 30.00 14.35
C SER A 253 2.47 30.18 12.85
N LYS A 254 3.46 30.96 12.41
CA LYS A 254 3.73 31.13 10.98
C LYS A 254 4.15 29.81 10.32
N LYS A 255 5.02 29.03 10.98
CA LYS A 255 5.45 27.71 10.45
C LYS A 255 4.27 26.75 10.31
N TRP A 256 3.36 26.74 11.28
CA TRP A 256 2.11 25.99 11.22
C TRP A 256 1.22 26.45 10.05
N ASP A 257 0.95 27.75 9.96
CA ASP A 257 0.05 28.33 8.96
C ASP A 257 0.59 28.12 7.54
N ASP A 258 1.91 28.25 7.35
CA ASP A 258 2.57 28.02 6.05
C ASP A 258 2.43 26.56 5.60
N GLU A 259 2.63 25.59 6.51
CA GLU A 259 2.48 24.17 6.19
C GLU A 259 1.01 23.80 5.93
N VAL A 260 0.07 24.32 6.71
CA VAL A 260 -1.37 24.11 6.46
C VAL A 260 -1.77 24.66 5.10
N ARG A 261 -1.26 25.86 4.72
CA ARG A 261 -1.51 26.44 3.39
C ARG A 261 -0.98 25.55 2.30
N ARG A 262 0.27 25.11 2.39
CA ARG A 262 0.89 24.19 1.43
C ARG A 262 0.04 22.92 1.25
N ARG A 263 -0.45 22.33 2.34
CA ARG A 263 -1.29 21.12 2.29
C ARG A 263 -2.64 21.37 1.65
N ARG A 264 -3.23 22.52 1.88
CA ARG A 264 -4.48 22.92 1.18
C ARG A 264 -4.26 23.05 -0.32
N GLU A 265 -3.18 23.71 -0.76
CA GLU A 265 -2.83 23.81 -2.18
C GLU A 265 -2.62 22.43 -2.83
N VAL A 266 -2.01 21.48 -2.10
CA VAL A 266 -1.85 20.10 -2.56
C VAL A 266 -3.21 19.41 -2.68
N ARG A 267 -4.09 19.57 -1.68
CA ARG A 267 -5.45 19.01 -1.71
C ARG A 267 -6.26 19.59 -2.87
N ASP A 268 -6.20 20.90 -3.12
CA ASP A 268 -6.93 21.53 -4.22
C ASP A 268 -6.46 21.02 -5.60
N LYS A 269 -5.19 20.58 -5.71
CA LYS A 269 -4.70 19.87 -6.90
C LYS A 269 -5.29 18.45 -7.00
N ASP A 270 -5.38 17.74 -5.88
CA ASP A 270 -6.01 16.41 -5.87
C ASP A 270 -7.49 16.50 -6.23
N GLU A 271 -8.23 17.49 -5.73
CA GLU A 271 -9.64 17.69 -6.05
C GLU A 271 -9.86 17.92 -7.56
N ARG A 272 -8.94 18.64 -8.23
CA ARG A 272 -8.96 18.77 -9.69
C ARG A 272 -8.70 17.44 -10.40
N THR A 273 -7.73 16.66 -9.91
CA THR A 273 -7.46 15.32 -10.43
C THR A 273 -8.67 14.41 -10.25
N VAL A 274 -9.29 14.42 -9.06
CA VAL A 274 -10.52 13.67 -8.76
C VAL A 274 -11.65 14.08 -9.71
N ALA A 275 -11.84 15.37 -9.94
CA ALA A 275 -12.88 15.86 -10.84
C ALA A 275 -12.72 15.34 -12.28
N ILE A 276 -11.48 15.27 -12.77
CA ILE A 276 -11.16 14.72 -14.10
C ILE A 276 -11.42 13.20 -14.13
N LEU A 277 -10.93 12.45 -13.14
CA LEU A 277 -11.10 11.00 -13.08
C LEU A 277 -12.58 10.60 -12.92
N ALA A 278 -13.31 11.30 -12.05
CA ALA A 278 -14.73 11.03 -11.81
C ALA A 278 -15.64 11.44 -13.00
N ALA A 279 -15.19 12.35 -13.85
CA ALA A 279 -15.91 12.74 -15.08
C ALA A 279 -15.62 11.81 -16.27
N GLY A 280 -14.90 10.70 -16.07
CA GLY A 280 -14.46 9.83 -17.17
C GLY A 280 -13.37 10.44 -18.04
N GLY A 281 -12.86 11.61 -17.65
CA GLY A 281 -11.72 12.23 -18.27
C GLY A 281 -10.47 11.42 -17.92
N SER A 282 -9.76 10.95 -18.94
CA SER A 282 -8.36 10.57 -18.77
C SER A 282 -7.57 11.85 -18.60
N LEU A 283 -6.69 11.92 -17.62
CA LEU A 283 -5.60 12.92 -17.58
C LEU A 283 -4.71 12.76 -18.83
N THR A 284 -4.99 11.73 -19.61
CA THR A 284 -4.25 11.18 -20.71
C THR A 284 -5.24 10.65 -21.71
N GLY A 285 -5.07 10.83 -22.97
CA GLY A 285 -5.95 10.33 -24.02
C GLY A 285 -6.00 8.80 -24.18
N ARG A 286 -5.99 8.04 -23.08
CA ARG A 286 -5.97 6.57 -23.08
C ARG A 286 -7.17 5.98 -23.83
N GLN A 287 -6.92 5.42 -25.00
CA GLN A 287 -7.80 4.44 -25.64
C GLN A 287 -7.22 3.04 -25.35
N PHE A 288 -8.04 2.17 -24.74
CA PHE A 288 -7.65 0.78 -24.57
C PHE A 288 -7.85 0.03 -25.87
N PRO A 289 -6.81 -0.65 -26.43
CA PRO A 289 -7.04 -1.63 -27.48
C PRO A 289 -7.88 -2.77 -26.84
N GLY A 290 -9.10 -2.96 -27.35
CA GLY A 290 -9.83 -4.20 -27.15
C GLY A 290 -9.01 -5.34 -27.78
N MET A 291 -9.13 -6.58 -27.27
CA MET A 291 -8.66 -7.74 -28.02
C MET A 291 -9.43 -7.72 -29.35
N GLY A 292 -8.77 -7.37 -30.47
CA GLY A 292 -9.39 -7.31 -31.78
C GLY A 292 -9.95 -8.68 -32.13
N GLU A 293 -11.14 -8.69 -32.72
CA GLU A 293 -11.59 -9.83 -33.49
C GLU A 293 -10.52 -10.07 -34.57
N GLU A 294 -9.82 -11.21 -34.53
CA GLU A 294 -8.97 -11.63 -35.62
C GLU A 294 -9.81 -11.63 -36.88
N SER A 295 -9.42 -10.82 -37.89
CA SER A 295 -10.02 -10.79 -39.19
C SER A 295 -9.99 -12.22 -39.76
N ALA A 296 -11.15 -12.84 -39.85
CA ALA A 296 -11.32 -14.10 -40.53
C ALA A 296 -10.87 -13.90 -41.97
N ALA A 297 -9.72 -14.50 -42.34
CA ALA A 297 -9.28 -14.60 -43.72
C ALA A 297 -10.35 -15.38 -44.50
N SER A 298 -10.90 -14.69 -45.47
CA SER A 298 -11.84 -15.21 -46.48
C SER A 298 -11.27 -16.42 -47.20
N GLY A 299 -11.84 -17.57 -46.97
CA GLY A 299 -11.75 -18.74 -47.83
C GLY A 299 -13.15 -19.12 -48.27
N GLY A 300 -13.43 -18.97 -49.57
CA GLY A 300 -14.76 -19.07 -50.14
C GLY A 300 -15.28 -20.50 -50.31
N ASP A 301 -16.55 -20.52 -50.38
CA ASP A 301 -17.43 -21.24 -51.32
C ASP A 301 -17.96 -22.63 -50.95
N ALA A 302 -19.26 -22.71 -51.19
CA ALA A 302 -20.16 -23.78 -51.58
C ALA A 302 -21.13 -24.38 -50.54
N GLY A 303 -22.32 -23.86 -50.59
CA GLY A 303 -23.60 -24.56 -50.92
C GLY A 303 -24.07 -25.73 -50.04
N GLY A 304 -25.29 -25.55 -49.52
CA GLY A 304 -26.11 -26.70 -49.10
C GLY A 304 -27.18 -26.38 -48.06
N GLU A 305 -28.35 -25.97 -48.54
CA GLU A 305 -29.59 -25.95 -47.72
C GLU A 305 -29.99 -27.39 -47.30
N THR A 306 -30.41 -27.55 -46.05
CA THR A 306 -31.56 -28.43 -45.72
C THR A 306 -32.18 -28.03 -44.38
N LYS A 307 -33.47 -27.71 -44.44
CA LYS A 307 -34.39 -27.65 -43.33
C LYS A 307 -34.70 -29.05 -42.83
N THR A 308 -34.90 -29.25 -41.55
CA THR A 308 -36.00 -30.05 -40.98
C THR A 308 -36.32 -29.72 -39.53
N GLU A 309 -37.58 -29.69 -39.29
CA GLU A 309 -38.42 -29.48 -38.13
C GLU A 309 -38.12 -30.39 -36.92
N GLY A 310 -38.33 -29.84 -35.74
CA GLY A 310 -39.33 -30.22 -34.73
C GLY A 310 -39.05 -31.47 -33.92
N ASP A 311 -38.91 -31.34 -32.60
CA ASP A 311 -39.90 -31.92 -31.70
C ASP A 311 -39.70 -31.45 -30.22
N ARG A 312 -40.87 -31.23 -29.58
CA ARG A 312 -41.03 -30.93 -28.16
C ARG A 312 -40.95 -32.21 -27.34
N MET A 313 -40.30 -32.15 -26.19
CA MET A 313 -40.78 -32.87 -25.00
C MET A 313 -40.18 -32.31 -23.70
N SER A 314 -41.01 -31.92 -22.78
CA SER A 314 -40.79 -31.74 -21.33
C SER A 314 -41.46 -32.91 -20.58
N PRO A 315 -41.42 -33.00 -19.23
CA PRO A 315 -40.34 -32.86 -18.26
C PRO A 315 -40.23 -34.11 -17.36
N GLY A 316 -39.14 -34.24 -16.59
CA GLY A 316 -38.97 -35.29 -15.57
C GLY A 316 -38.16 -34.81 -14.36
N ASN A 317 -38.76 -35.03 -13.20
CA ASN A 317 -38.44 -34.59 -11.84
C ASN A 317 -37.07 -34.99 -11.25
N ALA A 318 -36.57 -34.06 -10.44
CA ALA A 318 -36.05 -34.16 -9.06
C ALA A 318 -34.77 -34.93 -8.75
N ALA A 319 -33.76 -34.17 -8.30
CA ALA A 319 -32.94 -34.52 -7.13
C ALA A 319 -32.39 -33.22 -6.49
N ALA A 320 -32.71 -33.05 -5.20
CA ALA A 320 -32.22 -31.94 -4.40
C ALA A 320 -30.73 -32.07 -4.15
N GLY A 321 -29.92 -31.19 -4.77
CA GLY A 321 -28.52 -30.98 -4.49
C GLY A 321 -28.35 -29.65 -3.77
N THR A 322 -27.68 -29.68 -2.65
CA THR A 322 -27.31 -28.51 -1.82
C THR A 322 -26.68 -27.42 -2.68
N ALA A 323 -27.38 -26.33 -2.88
CA ALA A 323 -26.94 -25.18 -3.63
C ALA A 323 -25.80 -24.46 -2.84
N GLY A 324 -24.56 -24.65 -3.25
CA GLY A 324 -23.45 -23.78 -2.89
C GLY A 324 -23.79 -22.35 -3.35
N LYS A 325 -23.70 -21.40 -2.45
CA LYS A 325 -23.95 -19.97 -2.74
C LYS A 325 -22.88 -19.50 -3.73
N SER A 326 -23.29 -18.94 -4.87
CA SER A 326 -22.37 -18.37 -5.85
C SER A 326 -21.70 -17.10 -5.28
N PRO A 327 -20.43 -16.80 -5.64
CA PRO A 327 -19.72 -15.59 -5.23
C PRO A 327 -20.47 -14.28 -5.56
N GLU A 328 -21.27 -14.28 -6.63
CA GLU A 328 -22.15 -13.16 -6.98
C GLU A 328 -23.21 -12.90 -5.89
N ARG A 329 -23.68 -13.95 -5.21
CA ARG A 329 -24.61 -13.79 -4.09
C ARG A 329 -23.91 -13.34 -2.81
N GLU A 330 -22.62 -13.63 -2.61
CA GLU A 330 -21.87 -13.12 -1.47
C GLU A 330 -21.51 -11.64 -1.67
N ILE A 331 -21.12 -11.21 -2.87
CA ILE A 331 -20.94 -9.78 -3.18
C ILE A 331 -22.26 -9.02 -3.04
N VAL A 332 -23.34 -9.58 -3.56
CA VAL A 332 -24.71 -9.01 -3.43
C VAL A 332 -25.24 -9.13 -2.00
N ALA A 333 -24.87 -10.18 -1.25
CA ALA A 333 -25.31 -10.37 0.14
C ALA A 333 -24.48 -9.51 1.12
N ALA A 334 -23.17 -9.28 0.89
CA ALA A 334 -22.39 -8.30 1.64
C ALA A 334 -22.94 -6.87 1.43
N VAL A 335 -23.33 -6.54 0.21
CA VAL A 335 -24.05 -5.30 -0.13
C VAL A 335 -25.45 -5.25 0.48
N ALA A 336 -26.12 -6.40 0.69
CA ALA A 336 -27.48 -6.46 1.23
C ALA A 336 -27.54 -6.46 2.77
N LEU A 337 -26.49 -6.90 3.45
CA LEU A 337 -26.43 -6.90 4.93
C LEU A 337 -26.19 -5.51 5.52
N GLU A 338 -25.50 -4.61 4.81
CA GLU A 338 -25.35 -3.20 5.20
C GLU A 338 -26.54 -2.31 4.78
N LYS A 339 -27.44 -2.78 3.93
CA LYS A 339 -28.64 -2.03 3.50
C LYS A 339 -29.69 -1.82 4.59
N ARG A 340 -29.51 -2.32 5.80
CA ARG A 340 -30.52 -2.19 6.85
C ARG A 340 -30.57 -0.84 7.56
N ASP A 341 -29.56 0.04 7.39
CA ASP A 341 -29.54 1.33 8.07
C ASP A 341 -29.18 2.55 7.21
N ILE A 342 -29.18 2.42 5.89
CA ILE A 342 -29.01 3.59 5.01
C ILE A 342 -30.17 3.63 4.02
N ALA A 343 -31.15 4.48 4.30
CA ALA A 343 -32.12 4.91 3.30
C ALA A 343 -31.36 5.75 2.25
N ILE A 344 -30.95 5.11 1.16
CA ILE A 344 -30.37 5.81 0.00
C ILE A 344 -31.54 6.38 -0.76
N SER A 345 -31.75 7.70 -0.64
CA SER A 345 -32.58 8.42 -1.60
C SER A 345 -31.81 8.46 -2.93
N GLU A 346 -32.45 7.89 -3.93
CA GLU A 346 -31.96 7.92 -5.32
C GLU A 346 -31.82 9.34 -5.84
N THR A 347 -30.61 9.87 -5.84
CA THR A 347 -30.20 10.88 -6.81
C THR A 347 -28.74 10.60 -7.18
N ASP A 348 -28.44 10.48 -8.47
CA ASP A 348 -27.12 10.26 -9.06
C ASP A 348 -26.02 11.18 -8.47
N SER A 349 -26.41 12.37 -8.00
CA SER A 349 -25.49 13.36 -7.42
C SER A 349 -24.83 12.95 -6.11
N ALA A 350 -25.52 12.22 -5.22
CA ALA A 350 -24.99 11.79 -3.93
C ALA A 350 -23.96 10.63 -4.09
N GLY A 351 -24.23 9.73 -5.04
CA GLY A 351 -23.31 8.64 -5.39
C GLY A 351 -21.99 9.16 -5.98
N ILE A 352 -22.08 10.13 -6.88
CA ILE A 352 -20.91 10.79 -7.49
C ILE A 352 -20.09 11.56 -6.43
N ALA A 353 -20.77 12.24 -5.49
CA ALA A 353 -20.09 12.95 -4.40
C ALA A 353 -19.31 12.00 -3.48
N ALA A 354 -19.91 10.86 -3.08
CA ALA A 354 -19.27 9.84 -2.27
C ALA A 354 -18.07 9.21 -2.99
N GLU A 355 -18.17 8.92 -4.28
CA GLU A 355 -17.07 8.40 -5.08
C GLU A 355 -15.91 9.40 -5.17
N ARG A 356 -16.19 10.68 -5.39
CA ARG A 356 -15.18 11.76 -5.37
C ARG A 356 -14.47 11.87 -4.03
N GLU A 357 -15.19 11.70 -2.93
CA GLU A 357 -14.60 11.70 -1.61
C GLU A 357 -13.63 10.52 -1.42
N LEU A 358 -14.04 9.30 -1.78
CA LEU A 358 -13.18 8.10 -1.70
C LEU A 358 -11.93 8.24 -2.58
N LEU A 359 -12.07 8.72 -3.81
CA LEU A 359 -10.94 8.99 -4.70
C LEU A 359 -9.99 10.06 -4.12
N GLY A 360 -10.52 11.10 -3.49
CA GLY A 360 -9.71 12.12 -2.82
C GLY A 360 -8.89 11.54 -1.68
N ILE A 361 -9.50 10.69 -0.83
CA ILE A 361 -8.80 9.98 0.25
C ILE A 361 -7.73 9.05 -0.33
N LEU A 362 -8.04 8.31 -1.39
CA LEU A 362 -7.13 7.39 -2.04
C LEU A 362 -5.91 8.10 -2.65
N LEU A 363 -6.10 9.25 -3.32
CA LEU A 363 -5.00 10.06 -3.85
C LEU A 363 -4.13 10.64 -2.73
N GLN A 364 -4.73 11.08 -1.62
CA GLN A 364 -3.97 11.51 -0.43
C GLN A 364 -3.16 10.36 0.16
N ALA A 365 -3.74 9.14 0.26
CA ALA A 365 -3.02 7.94 0.68
C ALA A 365 -1.83 7.64 -0.24
N GLY A 366 -2.05 7.69 -1.56
CA GLY A 366 -1.01 7.46 -2.57
C GLY A 366 0.17 8.41 -2.46
N ARG A 367 -0.07 9.69 -2.11
CA ARG A 367 1.01 10.68 -1.93
C ARG A 367 1.97 10.34 -0.81
N ARG A 368 1.54 9.61 0.22
CA ARG A 368 2.38 9.25 1.37
C ARG A 368 3.56 8.38 0.99
N PHE A 369 3.45 7.62 -0.11
CA PHE A 369 4.50 6.72 -0.57
C PHE A 369 5.57 7.39 -1.44
N LEU A 370 5.25 8.54 -2.04
CA LEU A 370 6.20 9.31 -2.86
C LEU A 370 7.12 10.13 -1.94
N ILE A 371 8.39 9.81 -1.99
CA ILE A 371 9.42 10.43 -1.15
C ILE A 371 10.55 11.02 -1.99
N ARG A 372 11.38 11.84 -1.33
CA ARG A 372 12.73 12.20 -1.80
C ARG A 372 13.77 11.52 -0.92
N THR A 373 14.66 10.78 -1.57
CA THR A 373 15.81 10.16 -0.89
C THR A 373 16.72 11.24 -0.29
N ALA A 374 17.68 10.85 0.56
CA ALA A 374 18.68 11.78 1.11
C ALA A 374 19.47 12.52 0.01
N ALA A 375 19.65 11.89 -1.17
CA ALA A 375 20.27 12.52 -2.34
C ALA A 375 19.31 13.43 -3.15
N GLY A 376 18.07 13.61 -2.70
CA GLY A 376 17.06 14.45 -3.35
C GLY A 376 16.33 13.82 -4.53
N HIS A 377 16.57 12.55 -4.86
CA HIS A 377 15.91 11.85 -5.94
C HIS A 377 14.50 11.36 -5.53
N PRO A 378 13.52 11.39 -6.43
CA PRO A 378 12.22 10.81 -6.15
C PRO A 378 12.32 9.29 -6.04
N ALA A 379 11.54 8.71 -5.13
CA ALA A 379 11.44 7.27 -4.88
C ALA A 379 10.06 6.90 -4.32
N ILE A 380 9.76 5.61 -4.25
CA ILE A 380 8.53 5.08 -3.66
C ILE A 380 8.88 4.16 -2.49
N ILE A 381 8.29 4.44 -1.32
CA ILE A 381 8.31 3.50 -0.20
C ILE A 381 7.23 2.45 -0.44
N ALA A 382 7.57 1.17 -0.29
CA ALA A 382 6.65 0.06 -0.53
C ALA A 382 5.49 0.02 0.49
N GLY A 383 5.74 0.44 1.74
CA GLY A 383 4.68 0.49 2.75
C GLY A 383 5.13 1.00 4.11
N TYR A 384 4.19 1.57 4.85
CA TYR A 384 4.40 2.03 6.23
C TYR A 384 3.76 1.07 7.24
N PRO A 385 4.41 0.85 8.40
CA PRO A 385 5.57 1.58 8.90
C PRO A 385 6.95 0.97 8.55
N TRP A 386 7.05 -0.29 8.09
CA TRP A 386 8.32 -1.02 8.13
C TRP A 386 9.03 -1.22 6.80
N PHE A 387 8.37 -1.05 5.65
CA PHE A 387 9.04 -1.19 4.36
C PHE A 387 9.87 0.04 3.99
N GLY A 388 10.95 -0.19 3.23
CA GLY A 388 11.74 0.80 2.54
C GLY A 388 11.37 0.91 1.07
N GLU A 389 12.34 1.20 0.21
CA GLU A 389 12.21 1.19 -1.24
C GLU A 389 12.42 -0.24 -1.76
N TRP A 390 11.42 -0.76 -2.49
CA TRP A 390 11.43 -2.07 -3.12
C TRP A 390 11.20 -1.92 -4.62
N GLY A 391 11.99 -2.64 -5.44
CA GLY A 391 11.96 -2.47 -6.89
C GLY A 391 10.67 -2.94 -7.53
N ARG A 392 10.22 -4.16 -7.23
CA ARG A 392 8.93 -4.69 -7.72
C ARG A 392 7.78 -3.78 -7.32
N ASP A 393 7.71 -3.42 -6.03
CA ASP A 393 6.65 -2.55 -5.49
C ASP A 393 6.64 -1.18 -6.15
N THR A 394 7.82 -0.59 -6.36
CA THR A 394 7.96 0.69 -7.08
C THR A 394 7.40 0.58 -8.49
N LEU A 395 7.79 -0.44 -9.26
CA LEU A 395 7.38 -0.60 -10.66
C LEU A 395 5.88 -0.84 -10.82
N LEU A 396 5.29 -1.66 -9.95
CA LEU A 396 3.85 -1.88 -9.90
C LEU A 396 3.08 -0.64 -9.42
N SER A 397 3.68 0.16 -8.53
CA SER A 397 3.03 1.35 -7.98
C SER A 397 3.09 2.56 -8.90
N LEU A 398 4.09 2.66 -9.77
CA LEU A 398 4.32 3.82 -10.64
C LEU A 398 3.09 4.24 -11.46
N PRO A 399 2.36 3.34 -12.15
CA PRO A 399 1.22 3.75 -12.97
C PRO A 399 0.14 4.46 -12.14
N GLY A 400 -0.25 3.90 -11.00
CA GLY A 400 -1.27 4.50 -10.13
C GLY A 400 -0.80 5.74 -9.40
N LEU A 401 0.37 5.68 -8.75
CA LEU A 401 0.86 6.77 -7.90
C LEU A 401 1.44 7.96 -8.67
N ALA A 402 1.96 7.73 -9.88
CA ALA A 402 2.61 8.79 -10.66
C ALA A 402 1.87 9.13 -11.95
N PHE A 403 1.61 8.16 -12.83
CA PHE A 403 1.03 8.47 -14.15
C PHE A 403 -0.44 8.85 -14.03
N CYS A 404 -1.28 7.99 -13.46
CA CYS A 404 -2.71 8.25 -13.27
C CYS A 404 -3.00 9.43 -12.33
N SER A 405 -2.05 9.81 -11.46
CA SER A 405 -2.19 10.93 -10.52
C SER A 405 -1.59 12.26 -11.04
N GLY A 406 -1.19 12.32 -12.32
CA GLY A 406 -0.66 13.52 -12.97
C GLY A 406 0.78 13.90 -12.59
N ARG A 407 1.58 12.96 -12.05
CA ARG A 407 2.98 13.15 -11.63
C ARG A 407 3.97 12.43 -12.56
N ARG A 408 3.68 12.44 -13.86
CA ARG A 408 4.46 11.73 -14.90
C ARG A 408 5.96 12.01 -14.83
N ARG A 409 6.32 13.28 -14.62
CA ARG A 409 7.72 13.69 -14.55
C ARG A 409 8.45 12.97 -13.40
N GLU A 410 7.85 12.93 -12.21
CA GLU A 410 8.41 12.22 -11.06
C GLU A 410 8.53 10.71 -11.36
N GLY A 411 7.50 10.11 -11.97
CA GLY A 411 7.52 8.70 -12.37
C GLY A 411 8.61 8.39 -13.41
N LEU A 412 8.81 9.25 -14.41
CA LEU A 412 9.89 9.11 -15.38
C LEU A 412 11.27 9.23 -14.72
N GLU A 413 11.44 10.20 -13.80
CA GLU A 413 12.69 10.36 -13.04
C GLU A 413 13.00 9.10 -12.19
N ILE A 414 11.97 8.45 -11.60
CA ILE A 414 12.11 7.17 -10.87
C ILE A 414 12.57 6.06 -11.81
N LEU A 415 11.93 5.89 -12.99
CA LEU A 415 12.34 4.87 -13.97
C LEU A 415 13.78 5.07 -14.45
N VAL A 416 14.17 6.31 -14.78
CA VAL A 416 15.54 6.63 -15.19
C VAL A 416 16.55 6.36 -14.06
N ARG A 417 16.17 6.63 -12.81
CA ARG A 417 16.99 6.28 -11.65
C ARG A 417 17.13 4.77 -11.50
N MET A 418 16.03 4.02 -11.55
CA MET A 418 16.04 2.56 -11.41
C MET A 418 16.89 1.89 -12.50
N ALA A 419 16.84 2.38 -13.73
CA ALA A 419 17.63 1.89 -14.84
C ALA A 419 19.14 1.91 -14.57
N ARG A 420 19.64 2.85 -13.74
CA ARG A 420 21.07 2.95 -13.38
C ARG A 420 21.52 1.84 -12.44
N PHE A 421 20.61 1.16 -11.79
CA PHE A 421 20.90 0.05 -10.87
C PHE A 421 20.79 -1.32 -11.55
N GLU A 422 20.55 -1.36 -12.86
CA GLU A 422 20.58 -2.62 -13.60
C GLU A 422 21.98 -3.26 -13.50
N ARG A 423 22.00 -4.55 -13.16
CA ARG A 423 23.21 -5.38 -13.09
C ARG A 423 22.91 -6.77 -13.63
N GLN A 424 23.63 -7.18 -14.67
CA GLN A 424 23.47 -8.52 -15.27
C GLN A 424 22.01 -8.86 -15.65
N GLY A 425 21.26 -7.90 -16.17
CA GLY A 425 19.87 -8.07 -16.55
C GLY A 425 18.88 -8.01 -15.38
N LEU A 426 19.31 -7.78 -14.15
CA LEU A 426 18.45 -7.71 -12.98
C LEU A 426 18.36 -6.29 -12.43
N LEU A 427 17.22 -6.01 -11.79
CA LEU A 427 17.00 -4.80 -11.01
C LEU A 427 16.92 -5.16 -9.52
N PRO A 428 17.30 -4.24 -8.60
CA PRO A 428 17.19 -4.52 -7.18
C PRO A 428 15.74 -4.85 -6.77
N ASN A 429 15.57 -5.92 -6.01
CA ASN A 429 14.31 -6.19 -5.31
C ASN A 429 14.19 -5.28 -4.06
N VAL A 430 15.31 -5.12 -3.33
CA VAL A 430 15.39 -4.22 -2.17
C VAL A 430 16.51 -3.22 -2.40
N PHE A 431 16.17 -1.93 -2.30
CA PHE A 431 17.14 -0.85 -2.30
C PHE A 431 17.65 -0.64 -0.87
N SER A 432 18.89 -1.00 -0.62
CA SER A 432 19.58 -0.63 0.61
C SER A 432 20.08 0.81 0.53
N GLU A 433 20.25 1.45 1.68
CA GLU A 433 20.87 2.78 1.76
C GLU A 433 22.35 2.77 1.38
N ARG A 434 22.99 1.60 1.34
CA ARG A 434 24.31 1.38 0.79
C ARG A 434 24.19 0.68 -0.55
N ASP A 435 24.69 1.30 -1.61
CA ASP A 435 24.62 0.75 -2.98
C ASP A 435 25.20 -0.66 -3.11
N ALA A 436 26.19 -1.02 -2.26
CA ALA A 436 26.81 -2.33 -2.26
C ALA A 436 25.88 -3.45 -1.75
N ASP A 437 24.86 -3.10 -0.96
CA ASP A 437 24.01 -4.04 -0.24
C ASP A 437 22.62 -4.22 -0.90
N HIS A 438 22.41 -3.71 -2.12
CA HIS A 438 21.17 -3.93 -2.85
C HIS A 438 20.94 -5.41 -3.14
N ALA A 439 19.71 -5.90 -2.87
CA ALA A 439 19.33 -7.29 -3.13
C ALA A 439 18.74 -7.44 -4.53
N TYR A 440 19.27 -8.37 -5.33
CA TYR A 440 18.85 -8.63 -6.72
C TYR A 440 18.08 -9.95 -6.88
N ASN A 441 17.57 -10.51 -5.81
CA ASN A 441 16.87 -11.80 -5.75
C ASN A 441 15.44 -11.72 -6.33
N THR A 442 15.31 -11.37 -7.60
CA THR A 442 14.01 -11.24 -8.27
C THR A 442 14.15 -11.52 -9.77
N VAL A 443 13.21 -12.27 -10.36
CA VAL A 443 13.11 -12.51 -11.79
C VAL A 443 12.10 -11.58 -12.45
N ASP A 444 11.09 -11.15 -11.73
CA ASP A 444 9.95 -10.41 -12.26
C ASP A 444 10.15 -8.88 -12.28
N ALA A 445 10.95 -8.30 -11.37
CA ALA A 445 11.19 -6.86 -11.36
C ALA A 445 11.74 -6.31 -12.70
N PRO A 446 12.73 -6.95 -13.38
CA PRO A 446 13.16 -6.51 -14.70
C PRO A 446 12.02 -6.52 -15.73
N LEU A 447 11.11 -7.48 -15.66
CA LEU A 447 9.97 -7.60 -16.57
C LEU A 447 8.87 -6.58 -16.24
N TRP A 448 8.64 -6.30 -14.97
CA TRP A 448 7.79 -5.19 -14.52
C TRP A 448 8.33 -3.82 -14.96
N PHE A 449 9.64 -3.68 -15.13
CA PHE A 449 10.23 -2.47 -15.68
C PHE A 449 9.76 -2.22 -17.11
N PHE A 450 9.70 -3.25 -17.97
CA PHE A 450 9.11 -3.16 -19.32
C PHE A 450 7.66 -2.70 -19.23
N TRP A 451 6.87 -3.33 -18.37
CA TRP A 451 5.47 -2.96 -18.20
C TRP A 451 5.29 -1.52 -17.70
N ALA A 452 6.10 -1.06 -16.75
CA ALA A 452 6.02 0.30 -16.25
C ALA A 452 6.37 1.33 -17.33
N VAL A 453 7.39 1.08 -18.16
CA VAL A 453 7.72 1.92 -19.33
C VAL A 453 6.59 1.89 -20.36
N GLN A 454 6.00 0.73 -20.61
CA GLN A 454 4.83 0.58 -21.49
C GLN A 454 3.64 1.38 -20.97
N GLN A 455 3.35 1.34 -19.67
CA GLN A 455 2.30 2.15 -19.05
C GLN A 455 2.58 3.66 -19.15
N LEU A 456 3.84 4.08 -19.02
CA LEU A 456 4.25 5.47 -19.23
C LEU A 456 3.95 5.92 -20.66
N LEU A 457 4.32 5.14 -21.67
CA LEU A 457 4.09 5.48 -23.07
C LEU A 457 2.61 5.40 -23.50
N LEU A 458 1.82 4.54 -22.84
CA LEU A 458 0.35 4.54 -22.99
C LEU A 458 -0.29 5.80 -22.38
N ASP A 459 0.35 6.39 -21.37
CA ASP A 459 -0.09 7.61 -20.70
C ASP A 459 0.39 8.88 -21.41
N ASP A 460 1.64 8.88 -21.91
CA ASP A 460 2.28 10.02 -22.59
C ASP A 460 3.21 9.53 -23.72
N ALA A 461 2.68 9.54 -24.93
CA ALA A 461 3.43 9.20 -26.14
C ALA A 461 4.09 10.43 -26.81
N GLY A 462 4.22 11.56 -26.10
CA GLY A 462 4.83 12.79 -26.63
C GLY A 462 6.32 12.60 -26.94
N ASP A 463 6.83 13.34 -27.95
CA ASP A 463 8.20 13.22 -28.48
C ASP A 463 9.27 13.32 -27.38
N ARG A 464 9.05 14.18 -26.38
CA ARG A 464 9.99 14.35 -25.26
C ARG A 464 10.10 13.10 -24.40
N THR A 465 8.98 12.46 -24.09
CA THR A 465 8.97 11.22 -23.30
C THR A 465 9.58 10.08 -24.10
N GLN A 466 9.25 9.99 -25.38
CA GLN A 466 9.85 8.98 -26.29
C GLN A 466 11.36 9.16 -26.38
N ALA A 467 11.89 10.37 -26.56
CA ALA A 467 13.32 10.62 -26.60
C ALA A 467 14.06 10.23 -25.31
N VAL A 468 13.42 10.40 -24.14
CA VAL A 468 13.99 9.94 -22.87
C VAL A 468 13.98 8.42 -22.78
N VAL A 469 12.90 7.76 -23.21
CA VAL A 469 12.81 6.30 -23.25
C VAL A 469 13.89 5.73 -24.18
N GLU A 470 13.99 6.23 -25.40
CA GLU A 470 14.99 5.79 -26.37
C GLU A 470 16.43 5.92 -25.84
N LYS A 471 16.73 7.09 -25.26
CA LYS A 471 18.12 7.39 -24.83
C LYS A 471 18.50 6.71 -23.51
N ASN A 472 17.59 6.62 -22.54
CA ASN A 472 17.93 6.26 -21.16
C ASN A 472 17.40 4.88 -20.73
N LEU A 473 16.27 4.43 -21.27
CA LEU A 473 15.62 3.20 -20.83
C LEU A 473 15.79 2.05 -21.81
N TRP A 474 15.70 2.33 -23.13
CA TRP A 474 15.83 1.31 -24.17
C TRP A 474 17.17 0.56 -24.14
N PRO A 475 18.34 1.21 -23.93
CA PRO A 475 19.62 0.47 -23.80
C PRO A 475 19.62 -0.52 -22.63
N VAL A 476 19.00 -0.17 -21.50
CA VAL A 476 18.87 -1.04 -20.33
C VAL A 476 17.92 -2.19 -20.61
N MET A 477 16.78 -1.92 -21.24
CA MET A 477 15.81 -2.95 -21.65
C MET A 477 16.46 -3.96 -22.60
N LYS A 478 17.25 -3.50 -23.57
CA LYS A 478 18.01 -4.40 -24.46
C LYS A 478 19.01 -5.27 -23.67
N ASN A 479 19.69 -4.71 -22.69
CA ASN A 479 20.61 -5.49 -21.86
C ASN A 479 19.85 -6.56 -21.04
N ILE A 480 18.71 -6.22 -20.46
CA ILE A 480 17.85 -7.20 -19.78
C ILE A 480 17.47 -8.34 -20.72
N LEU A 481 17.01 -8.04 -21.94
CA LEU A 481 16.67 -9.09 -22.94
C LEU A 481 17.85 -9.99 -23.24
N ARG A 482 19.04 -9.43 -23.53
CA ARG A 482 20.27 -10.22 -23.80
C ARG A 482 20.59 -11.17 -22.65
N GLN A 483 20.56 -10.64 -21.42
CA GLN A 483 20.88 -11.44 -20.24
C GLN A 483 19.84 -12.54 -19.98
N PHE A 484 18.57 -12.28 -20.21
CA PHE A 484 17.52 -13.29 -20.08
C PHE A 484 17.63 -14.35 -21.17
N ILE A 485 17.98 -13.96 -22.40
CA ILE A 485 18.18 -14.91 -23.53
C ILE A 485 19.41 -15.80 -23.29
N HIS A 486 20.53 -15.22 -22.85
CA HIS A 486 21.81 -15.95 -22.72
C HIS A 486 22.04 -16.57 -21.33
N GLY A 487 21.22 -16.19 -20.36
CA GLY A 487 21.32 -16.62 -18.97
C GLY A 487 22.04 -15.61 -18.08
N THR A 488 21.54 -15.48 -16.85
CA THR A 488 22.09 -14.64 -15.79
C THR A 488 22.12 -15.36 -14.44
N ILE A 489 22.48 -14.66 -13.38
CA ILE A 489 22.54 -15.24 -12.03
C ILE A 489 21.18 -15.80 -11.60
N PHE A 490 21.19 -16.61 -10.54
CA PHE A 490 20.01 -17.32 -9.99
C PHE A 490 19.36 -18.31 -10.97
N ASN A 491 20.10 -18.80 -11.94
CA ASN A 491 19.59 -19.77 -12.91
C ASN A 491 18.37 -19.23 -13.71
N ILE A 492 18.45 -17.95 -14.07
CA ILE A 492 17.45 -17.27 -14.91
C ILE A 492 17.97 -17.28 -16.34
N TYR A 493 17.24 -17.91 -17.26
CA TYR A 493 17.61 -17.98 -18.66
C TYR A 493 16.39 -18.36 -19.53
N MET A 494 16.44 -18.01 -20.81
CA MET A 494 15.49 -18.48 -21.79
C MET A 494 15.89 -19.87 -22.26
N ASP A 495 14.99 -20.83 -22.16
CA ASP A 495 15.21 -22.19 -22.63
C ASP A 495 14.94 -22.32 -24.16
N ASP A 496 15.28 -23.48 -24.74
CA ASP A 496 15.08 -23.77 -26.15
C ASP A 496 13.64 -23.64 -26.64
N ASN A 497 12.66 -23.77 -25.74
CA ASN A 497 11.24 -23.54 -26.00
C ASN A 497 10.83 -22.04 -26.03
N GLY A 498 11.76 -21.12 -25.74
CA GLY A 498 11.53 -19.67 -25.67
C GLY A 498 10.99 -19.15 -24.35
N LEU A 499 10.71 -20.02 -23.38
CA LEU A 499 10.21 -19.61 -22.07
C LEU A 499 11.36 -19.32 -21.08
N ILE A 500 11.09 -18.48 -20.09
CA ILE A 500 12.04 -18.18 -19.03
C ILE A 500 11.95 -19.23 -17.94
N HIS A 501 13.08 -19.94 -17.75
CA HIS A 501 13.35 -20.70 -16.55
C HIS A 501 13.91 -19.78 -15.47
N ALA A 502 13.49 -19.95 -14.21
CA ALA A 502 13.98 -19.13 -13.11
C ALA A 502 14.15 -19.93 -11.83
N GLY A 503 15.26 -19.70 -11.14
CA GLY A 503 15.51 -20.18 -9.81
C GLY A 503 16.05 -21.59 -9.69
N ALA A 504 16.15 -22.02 -8.47
CA ALA A 504 16.53 -23.36 -8.02
C ALA A 504 15.74 -23.69 -6.74
N GLU A 505 15.79 -24.93 -6.31
CA GLU A 505 15.29 -25.31 -4.98
C GLU A 505 15.81 -24.33 -3.92
N ASN A 506 14.99 -23.99 -2.96
CA ASN A 506 15.30 -23.07 -1.85
C ASN A 506 15.57 -21.59 -2.24
N ARG A 507 15.13 -21.15 -3.42
CA ARG A 507 15.16 -19.73 -3.80
C ARG A 507 13.77 -19.21 -4.18
N ALA A 508 13.37 -18.11 -3.54
CA ALA A 508 12.17 -17.37 -3.88
C ALA A 508 12.58 -16.14 -4.73
N LEU A 509 12.19 -16.13 -6.01
CA LEU A 509 12.55 -15.08 -6.98
C LEU A 509 11.32 -14.37 -7.55
N THR A 510 10.10 -14.86 -7.28
CA THR A 510 8.84 -14.25 -7.73
C THR A 510 8.22 -13.42 -6.59
N TRP A 511 7.09 -12.78 -6.84
CA TRP A 511 6.39 -12.00 -5.81
C TRP A 511 5.84 -12.87 -4.65
N MET A 512 5.68 -14.19 -4.84
CA MET A 512 5.33 -15.13 -3.79
C MET A 512 6.60 -15.63 -3.07
N ASP A 513 7.26 -14.77 -2.31
CA ASP A 513 8.62 -14.94 -1.81
C ASP A 513 8.73 -15.23 -0.31
N ALA A 514 7.62 -15.51 0.39
CA ALA A 514 7.65 -15.88 1.80
C ALA A 514 8.49 -17.14 2.04
N CYS A 515 9.37 -17.07 3.05
CA CYS A 515 10.29 -18.16 3.43
C CYS A 515 10.19 -18.44 4.91
N ILE A 516 10.26 -19.75 5.27
CA ILE A 516 10.43 -20.22 6.63
C ILE A 516 11.75 -21.01 6.68
N ASP A 517 12.63 -20.65 7.59
CA ASP A 517 13.97 -21.27 7.73
C ASP A 517 14.75 -21.31 6.39
N ASN A 518 14.71 -20.20 5.62
CA ASN A 518 15.31 -20.06 4.29
C ASN A 518 14.75 -21.02 3.22
N ARG A 519 13.57 -21.57 3.43
CA ARG A 519 12.86 -22.40 2.44
C ARG A 519 11.60 -21.66 1.96
N PRO A 520 11.39 -21.53 0.64
CA PRO A 520 10.16 -20.95 0.12
C PRO A 520 8.94 -21.73 0.61
N VAL A 521 7.94 -21.01 1.12
CA VAL A 521 6.64 -21.60 1.48
C VAL A 521 5.87 -21.97 0.22
N THR A 522 6.06 -21.19 -0.84
CA THR A 522 5.47 -21.41 -2.16
C THR A 522 6.60 -21.60 -3.17
N PRO A 523 7.18 -22.81 -3.31
CA PRO A 523 8.26 -23.07 -4.26
C PRO A 523 7.79 -22.80 -5.69
N ARG A 524 8.47 -21.93 -6.42
CA ARG A 524 8.11 -21.52 -7.78
C ARG A 524 9.33 -21.39 -8.69
N HIS A 525 10.28 -22.35 -8.57
CA HIS A 525 11.38 -22.48 -9.52
C HIS A 525 10.94 -23.31 -10.75
N GLY A 526 11.61 -23.11 -11.87
CA GLY A 526 11.20 -23.64 -13.17
C GLY A 526 10.56 -22.55 -14.04
N TYR A 527 9.39 -22.78 -14.58
CA TYR A 527 8.66 -21.83 -15.42
C TYR A 527 7.43 -21.29 -14.66
N PRO A 528 7.50 -20.13 -13.96
CA PRO A 528 6.32 -19.51 -13.36
C PRO A 528 5.44 -18.87 -14.43
N VAL A 529 4.13 -19.02 -14.31
CA VAL A 529 3.17 -18.60 -15.35
C VAL A 529 3.17 -17.10 -15.57
N GLU A 530 3.19 -16.30 -14.48
CA GLU A 530 3.20 -14.84 -14.58
C GLU A 530 4.52 -14.28 -15.11
N VAL A 531 5.64 -14.93 -14.78
CA VAL A 531 6.96 -14.55 -15.31
C VAL A 531 6.97 -14.73 -16.83
N ASN A 532 6.42 -15.83 -17.31
CA ASN A 532 6.35 -16.11 -18.74
C ASN A 532 5.29 -15.28 -19.48
N ALA A 533 4.21 -14.89 -18.81
CA ALA A 533 3.28 -13.89 -19.34
C ALA A 533 3.94 -12.50 -19.45
N LEU A 534 4.69 -12.08 -18.42
CA LEU A 534 5.48 -10.84 -18.45
C LEU A 534 6.57 -10.87 -19.51
N TRP A 535 7.25 -12.02 -19.69
CA TRP A 535 8.25 -12.20 -20.71
C TRP A 535 7.66 -12.05 -22.12
N TYR A 536 6.53 -12.70 -22.39
CA TYR A 536 5.80 -12.56 -23.66
C TYR A 536 5.45 -11.10 -23.93
N ASN A 537 4.89 -10.38 -22.94
CA ASN A 537 4.60 -8.96 -23.06
C ASN A 537 5.86 -8.11 -23.25
N ALA A 538 6.95 -8.42 -22.57
CA ALA A 538 8.21 -7.68 -22.68
C ALA A 538 8.84 -7.81 -24.08
N VAL A 539 8.82 -9.02 -24.66
CA VAL A 539 9.35 -9.28 -26.01
C VAL A 539 8.51 -8.57 -27.07
N HIS A 540 7.18 -8.62 -26.98
CA HIS A 540 6.29 -7.86 -27.86
C HIS A 540 6.53 -6.35 -27.78
N PHE A 541 6.56 -5.82 -26.56
CA PHE A 541 6.80 -4.39 -26.38
C PHE A 541 8.19 -3.96 -26.84
N ALA A 542 9.19 -4.83 -26.71
CA ALA A 542 10.52 -4.59 -27.27
C ALA A 542 10.51 -4.54 -28.80
N ALA A 543 9.72 -5.41 -29.45
CA ALA A 543 9.54 -5.38 -30.91
C ALA A 543 8.91 -4.04 -31.37
N ASP A 544 7.88 -3.56 -30.63
CA ASP A 544 7.25 -2.26 -30.91
C ASP A 544 8.24 -1.10 -30.77
N LEU A 545 9.08 -1.12 -29.72
CA LEU A 545 10.10 -0.10 -29.50
C LEU A 545 11.22 -0.16 -30.55
N ALA A 546 11.68 -1.36 -30.89
CA ALA A 546 12.70 -1.56 -31.92
C ALA A 546 12.22 -1.01 -33.27
N SER A 547 10.98 -1.31 -33.67
CA SER A 547 10.36 -0.75 -34.88
C SER A 547 10.28 0.79 -34.80
N ARG A 548 9.84 1.33 -33.67
CA ARG A 548 9.69 2.79 -33.45
C ARG A 548 11.02 3.54 -33.49
N PHE A 549 12.08 2.97 -32.93
CA PHE A 549 13.42 3.58 -32.88
C PHE A 549 14.34 3.21 -34.04
N GLY A 550 13.85 2.38 -34.98
CA GLY A 550 14.64 1.92 -36.13
C GLY A 550 15.80 0.99 -35.74
N ASP A 551 15.69 0.33 -34.58
CA ASP A 551 16.68 -0.61 -34.05
C ASP A 551 16.46 -2.00 -34.67
N ARG A 552 17.48 -2.58 -35.28
CA ARG A 552 17.42 -3.90 -35.98
C ARG A 552 18.24 -4.97 -35.26
N GLU A 553 18.58 -4.77 -34.02
CA GLU A 553 19.45 -5.68 -33.27
C GLU A 553 18.77 -7.03 -32.97
N PHE A 554 17.46 -7.02 -32.76
CA PHE A 554 16.70 -8.23 -32.42
C PHE A 554 15.65 -8.55 -33.51
N TYR A 555 15.49 -9.83 -33.80
CA TYR A 555 14.38 -10.35 -34.57
C TYR A 555 13.42 -11.06 -33.61
N PHE A 556 12.25 -10.49 -33.44
CA PHE A 556 11.30 -10.91 -32.38
C PHE A 556 10.18 -11.83 -32.92
N ASP A 557 9.82 -11.76 -34.18
CA ASP A 557 8.61 -12.42 -34.71
C ASP A 557 8.61 -13.94 -34.47
N ASP A 558 9.70 -14.63 -34.86
CA ASP A 558 9.83 -16.06 -34.61
C ASP A 558 9.87 -16.42 -33.13
N LEU A 559 10.47 -15.56 -32.32
CA LEU A 559 10.54 -15.75 -30.87
C LEU A 559 9.16 -15.58 -30.22
N ILE A 560 8.41 -14.57 -30.59
CA ILE A 560 7.06 -14.31 -30.10
C ILE A 560 6.14 -15.50 -30.34
N GLU A 561 6.14 -16.05 -31.58
CA GLU A 561 5.30 -17.20 -31.89
C GLU A 561 5.78 -18.47 -31.16
N LYS A 562 7.10 -18.65 -31.02
CA LYS A 562 7.67 -19.74 -30.23
C LYS A 562 7.21 -19.68 -28.77
N ILE A 563 7.33 -18.51 -28.13
CA ILE A 563 6.89 -18.30 -26.74
C ILE A 563 5.39 -18.61 -26.62
N ARG A 564 4.55 -18.06 -27.49
CA ARG A 564 3.08 -18.25 -27.47
C ARG A 564 2.71 -19.73 -27.52
N ARG A 565 3.28 -20.46 -28.46
CA ARG A 565 3.03 -21.91 -28.64
C ARG A 565 3.43 -22.68 -27.38
N SER A 566 4.67 -22.50 -26.92
CA SER A 566 5.18 -23.19 -25.73
C SER A 566 4.44 -22.81 -24.45
N PHE A 567 4.01 -21.55 -24.35
CA PHE A 567 3.20 -21.09 -23.22
C PHE A 567 1.86 -21.86 -23.14
N LEU A 568 1.17 -22.00 -24.26
CA LEU A 568 -0.08 -22.75 -24.33
C LEU A 568 0.12 -24.25 -24.08
N GLU A 569 1.14 -24.86 -24.70
CA GLU A 569 1.46 -26.28 -24.52
C GLU A 569 1.78 -26.65 -23.08
N ILE A 570 2.44 -25.75 -22.34
CA ILE A 570 2.92 -26.03 -20.98
C ILE A 570 1.90 -25.65 -19.92
N PHE A 571 1.25 -24.48 -20.04
CA PHE A 571 0.43 -23.95 -18.94
C PHE A 571 -1.06 -24.21 -19.10
N TRP A 572 -1.57 -24.38 -20.33
CA TRP A 572 -3.00 -24.59 -20.52
C TRP A 572 -3.43 -25.97 -20.04
N ASN A 573 -4.42 -26.01 -19.18
CA ASN A 573 -5.02 -27.23 -18.63
C ASN A 573 -6.46 -27.33 -19.10
N ASP A 574 -6.74 -28.25 -20.02
CA ASP A 574 -8.09 -28.46 -20.57
C ASP A 574 -9.09 -28.97 -19.53
N ASP A 575 -8.65 -29.81 -18.58
CA ASP A 575 -9.51 -30.38 -17.53
C ASP A 575 -10.10 -29.29 -16.62
N ASP A 576 -9.25 -28.31 -16.25
CA ASP A 576 -9.62 -27.22 -15.36
C ASP A 576 -10.07 -25.96 -16.12
N ALA A 577 -9.87 -25.92 -17.43
CA ALA A 577 -10.12 -24.79 -18.31
C ALA A 577 -9.46 -23.49 -17.82
N CYS A 578 -8.18 -23.59 -17.42
CA CYS A 578 -7.38 -22.48 -16.90
C CYS A 578 -5.89 -22.76 -17.07
N LEU A 579 -5.03 -21.84 -16.59
CA LEU A 579 -3.58 -22.02 -16.58
C LEU A 579 -3.11 -22.62 -15.25
N GLY A 580 -2.13 -23.54 -15.31
CA GLY A 580 -1.37 -23.98 -14.14
C GLY A 580 -0.44 -22.87 -13.64
N ASP A 581 0.05 -22.99 -12.41
CA ASP A 581 0.81 -21.94 -11.73
C ASP A 581 2.31 -21.96 -12.06
N VAL A 582 2.93 -23.14 -11.99
CA VAL A 582 4.35 -23.34 -12.32
C VAL A 582 4.58 -24.71 -12.95
N TYR A 583 5.44 -24.75 -13.95
CA TYR A 583 5.88 -26.00 -14.54
C TYR A 583 7.31 -26.28 -14.13
N GLN A 584 7.55 -27.47 -13.56
CA GLN A 584 8.83 -27.87 -13.04
C GLN A 584 9.07 -29.37 -13.25
N SER A 585 10.23 -29.75 -13.76
CA SER A 585 10.67 -31.15 -13.89
C SER A 585 9.63 -32.07 -14.55
N GLY A 586 8.94 -31.59 -15.57
CA GLY A 586 7.91 -32.36 -16.28
C GLY A 586 6.52 -32.33 -15.63
N CYS A 587 6.34 -31.63 -14.51
CA CYS A 587 5.07 -31.52 -13.80
C CYS A 587 4.52 -30.09 -13.79
N LEU A 588 3.22 -29.95 -14.09
CA LEU A 588 2.49 -28.69 -13.95
C LEU A 588 1.79 -28.65 -12.57
N ASP A 589 2.10 -27.62 -11.75
CA ASP A 589 1.31 -27.32 -10.56
C ASP A 589 -0.05 -26.74 -10.99
N ARG A 590 -1.11 -27.51 -10.76
CA ARG A 590 -2.48 -27.16 -11.12
C ARG A 590 -3.20 -26.32 -10.05
N SER A 591 -2.49 -25.78 -9.07
CA SER A 591 -3.07 -24.92 -8.04
C SER A 591 -3.77 -23.71 -8.67
N ILE A 592 -4.98 -23.44 -8.23
CA ILE A 592 -5.70 -22.24 -8.67
C ILE A 592 -5.18 -21.06 -7.87
N ARG A 593 -4.32 -20.27 -8.51
CA ARG A 593 -3.68 -19.06 -7.99
C ARG A 593 -3.97 -17.85 -8.89
N PRO A 594 -3.83 -16.62 -8.38
CA PRO A 594 -4.12 -15.41 -9.15
C PRO A 594 -3.10 -15.15 -10.27
N ASN A 595 -1.93 -15.78 -10.26
CA ASN A 595 -0.83 -15.52 -11.19
C ASN A 595 -1.22 -15.65 -12.66
N GLN A 596 -2.14 -16.56 -12.98
CA GLN A 596 -2.67 -16.75 -14.33
C GLN A 596 -3.36 -15.51 -14.91
N ILE A 597 -3.82 -14.56 -14.04
CA ILE A 597 -4.54 -13.36 -14.50
C ILE A 597 -3.64 -12.44 -15.35
N PHE A 598 -2.31 -12.47 -15.11
CA PHE A 598 -1.37 -11.65 -15.86
C PHE A 598 -1.28 -12.03 -17.34
N ALA A 599 -1.51 -13.30 -17.69
CA ALA A 599 -1.62 -13.71 -19.08
C ALA A 599 -2.78 -13.04 -19.83
N VAL A 600 -3.75 -12.46 -19.11
CA VAL A 600 -4.89 -11.72 -19.68
C VAL A 600 -4.74 -10.21 -19.50
N SER A 601 -4.31 -9.76 -18.30
CA SER A 601 -4.29 -8.33 -17.95
C SER A 601 -3.21 -7.54 -18.68
N LEU A 602 -2.06 -8.15 -18.98
CA LEU A 602 -0.97 -7.48 -19.69
C LEU A 602 -1.38 -7.02 -21.10
N PRO A 603 -0.80 -5.93 -21.64
CA PRO A 603 -1.15 -5.41 -22.97
C PRO A 603 -1.08 -6.47 -24.08
N HIS A 604 -0.06 -7.33 -24.08
CA HIS A 604 0.06 -8.44 -25.01
C HIS A 604 -0.23 -9.76 -24.28
N SER A 605 -1.24 -10.48 -24.76
CA SER A 605 -1.70 -11.75 -24.17
C SER A 605 -1.34 -12.93 -25.09
N PRO A 606 -0.79 -14.03 -24.55
CA PRO A 606 -0.56 -15.25 -25.35
C PRO A 606 -1.83 -16.07 -25.59
N LEU A 607 -2.97 -15.69 -24.97
CA LEU A 607 -4.23 -16.44 -24.96
C LEU A 607 -5.18 -15.96 -26.05
N ALA A 608 -5.95 -16.90 -26.63
CA ALA A 608 -7.14 -16.55 -27.38
C ALA A 608 -8.24 -16.01 -26.45
N LEU A 609 -9.17 -15.20 -26.98
CA LEU A 609 -10.25 -14.57 -26.21
C LEU A 609 -11.09 -15.57 -25.41
N THR A 610 -11.36 -16.75 -25.99
CA THR A 610 -12.11 -17.83 -25.33
C THR A 610 -11.37 -18.37 -24.10
N GLN A 611 -10.07 -18.60 -24.20
CA GLN A 611 -9.21 -19.05 -23.10
C GLN A 611 -9.10 -17.94 -22.03
N ALA A 612 -8.90 -16.69 -22.44
CA ALA A 612 -8.84 -15.54 -21.54
C ALA A 612 -10.13 -15.37 -20.72
N ARG A 613 -11.31 -15.58 -21.32
CA ARG A 613 -12.61 -15.58 -20.60
C ARG A 613 -12.69 -16.68 -19.54
N LEU A 614 -12.19 -17.87 -19.83
CA LEU A 614 -12.17 -19.00 -18.91
C LEU A 614 -11.23 -18.73 -17.72
N VAL A 615 -10.04 -18.18 -17.97
CA VAL A 615 -9.10 -17.76 -16.93
C VAL A 615 -9.73 -16.73 -15.99
N VAL A 616 -10.31 -15.65 -16.54
CA VAL A 616 -10.98 -14.61 -15.72
C VAL A 616 -12.13 -15.21 -14.92
N LYS A 617 -12.92 -16.08 -15.53
CA LYS A 617 -14.02 -16.78 -14.84
C LYS A 617 -13.49 -17.62 -13.67
N LYS A 618 -12.41 -18.39 -13.87
CA LYS A 618 -11.81 -19.24 -12.85
C LYS A 618 -11.30 -18.40 -11.66
N VAL A 619 -10.57 -17.33 -11.91
CA VAL A 619 -10.06 -16.42 -10.86
C VAL A 619 -11.22 -15.75 -10.11
N ARG A 620 -12.24 -15.28 -10.82
CA ARG A 620 -13.43 -14.69 -10.20
C ARG A 620 -14.15 -15.68 -9.29
N ASP A 621 -14.43 -16.87 -9.78
CA ASP A 621 -15.30 -17.84 -9.09
C ASP A 621 -14.61 -18.48 -7.87
N GLU A 622 -13.26 -18.57 -7.85
CA GLU A 622 -12.52 -19.25 -6.79
C GLU A 622 -11.71 -18.31 -5.86
N LEU A 623 -11.28 -17.16 -6.36
CA LEU A 623 -10.31 -16.33 -5.63
C LEU A 623 -10.84 -14.94 -5.24
N LEU A 624 -11.87 -14.41 -5.94
CA LEU A 624 -12.37 -13.07 -5.66
C LEU A 624 -13.05 -13.01 -4.29
N THR A 625 -12.75 -11.94 -3.56
CA THR A 625 -13.36 -11.57 -2.28
C THR A 625 -13.78 -10.10 -2.30
N PRO A 626 -14.57 -9.63 -1.33
CA PRO A 626 -14.91 -8.21 -1.24
C PRO A 626 -13.71 -7.25 -1.06
N VAL A 627 -12.55 -7.76 -0.62
CA VAL A 627 -11.37 -6.93 -0.26
C VAL A 627 -10.18 -7.15 -1.19
N GLY A 628 -10.27 -8.07 -2.17
CA GLY A 628 -9.18 -8.38 -3.09
C GLY A 628 -9.23 -9.82 -3.60
N ILE A 629 -8.09 -10.32 -4.06
CA ILE A 629 -7.97 -11.65 -4.64
C ILE A 629 -7.14 -12.55 -3.72
N ARG A 630 -7.64 -13.75 -3.42
CA ARG A 630 -6.90 -14.79 -2.67
C ARG A 630 -5.70 -15.28 -3.46
N THR A 631 -4.64 -15.64 -2.75
CA THR A 631 -3.42 -16.21 -3.33
C THR A 631 -3.49 -17.70 -3.63
N LEU A 632 -4.52 -18.39 -3.11
CA LEU A 632 -4.77 -19.79 -3.33
C LEU A 632 -6.27 -20.08 -3.17
N SER A 633 -6.81 -20.99 -3.97
CA SER A 633 -8.20 -21.44 -3.86
C SER A 633 -8.47 -22.08 -2.48
N PRO A 634 -9.61 -21.79 -1.83
CA PRO A 634 -10.03 -22.46 -0.59
C PRO A 634 -10.23 -23.98 -0.74
N ARG A 635 -10.27 -24.49 -1.97
CA ARG A 635 -10.38 -25.94 -2.26
C ARG A 635 -9.04 -26.66 -2.23
N ASP A 636 -7.92 -25.92 -2.27
CA ASP A 636 -6.57 -26.50 -2.20
C ASP A 636 -6.28 -26.95 -0.77
N PRO A 637 -5.76 -28.17 -0.52
CA PRO A 637 -5.45 -28.67 0.81
C PRO A 637 -4.38 -27.85 1.55
N ARG A 638 -3.59 -27.05 0.84
CA ARG A 638 -2.58 -26.15 1.42
C ARG A 638 -3.16 -24.81 1.85
N TYR A 639 -4.45 -24.55 1.59
CA TYR A 639 -5.09 -23.27 1.89
C TYR A 639 -5.02 -22.92 3.39
N ARG A 640 -4.63 -21.67 3.65
CA ARG A 640 -4.59 -21.07 5.00
C ARG A 640 -5.32 -19.73 4.98
N GLY A 641 -6.54 -19.71 5.49
CA GLY A 641 -7.43 -18.55 5.40
C GLY A 641 -7.17 -17.45 6.41
N ARG A 642 -6.18 -17.62 7.35
CA ARG A 642 -5.87 -16.62 8.38
C ARG A 642 -4.40 -16.22 8.36
N TYR A 643 -4.15 -14.91 8.32
CA TYR A 643 -2.84 -14.30 8.41
C TYR A 643 -2.61 -13.77 9.84
N ALA A 644 -2.27 -14.64 10.76
CA ALA A 644 -2.13 -14.32 12.19
C ALA A 644 -1.11 -15.23 12.88
N GLY A 645 -0.75 -14.88 14.11
CA GLY A 645 0.13 -15.68 14.96
C GLY A 645 1.61 -15.34 14.83
N SER A 646 2.49 -16.30 15.08
CA SER A 646 3.95 -16.18 15.01
C SER A 646 4.44 -15.83 13.59
N PRO A 647 5.69 -15.38 13.42
CA PRO A 647 6.27 -15.14 12.09
C PRO A 647 6.10 -16.32 11.14
N ALA A 648 6.42 -17.53 11.56
CA ALA A 648 6.30 -18.72 10.73
C ALA A 648 4.84 -19.05 10.33
N GLU A 649 3.87 -18.83 11.23
CA GLU A 649 2.46 -19.02 10.90
C GLU A 649 1.97 -17.99 9.86
N ARG A 650 2.38 -16.73 9.99
CA ARG A 650 2.04 -15.69 9.01
C ARG A 650 2.71 -15.93 7.66
N ASP A 651 4.01 -16.21 7.64
CA ASP A 651 4.75 -16.52 6.41
C ASP A 651 4.18 -17.78 5.73
N GLY A 652 3.76 -18.77 6.54
CA GLY A 652 3.06 -19.95 6.07
C GLY A 652 1.69 -19.67 5.42
N ALA A 653 1.04 -18.55 5.74
CA ALA A 653 -0.25 -18.16 5.18
C ALA A 653 -0.13 -17.11 4.06
N TYR A 654 0.99 -16.36 3.99
CA TYR A 654 1.15 -15.12 3.23
C TYR A 654 0.79 -15.25 1.75
N HIS A 655 1.13 -16.40 1.13
CA HIS A 655 0.80 -16.74 -0.26
C HIS A 655 0.02 -18.07 -0.37
N GLN A 656 -0.65 -18.48 0.73
CA GLN A 656 -1.41 -19.74 0.78
C GLN A 656 -2.89 -19.52 1.13
N GLY A 657 -3.47 -18.43 0.66
CA GLY A 657 -4.89 -18.11 0.87
C GLY A 657 -5.15 -16.66 1.27
N THR A 658 -4.17 -15.96 1.82
CA THR A 658 -4.23 -14.53 2.16
C THR A 658 -4.66 -13.71 0.94
N VAL A 659 -5.52 -12.72 1.17
CA VAL A 659 -6.05 -11.82 0.13
C VAL A 659 -5.13 -10.63 -0.04
N TRP A 660 -4.84 -10.27 -1.29
CA TRP A 660 -4.02 -9.13 -1.67
C TRP A 660 -4.81 -8.10 -2.47
N PRO A 661 -5.00 -6.88 -1.95
CA PRO A 661 -5.78 -5.85 -2.65
C PRO A 661 -5.17 -5.36 -3.96
N TRP A 662 -3.83 -5.37 -4.10
CA TRP A 662 -3.19 -4.92 -5.34
C TRP A 662 -3.64 -5.70 -6.58
N LEU A 663 -4.05 -6.94 -6.39
CA LEU A 663 -4.56 -7.80 -7.47
C LEU A 663 -5.92 -7.33 -8.02
N TRP A 664 -6.61 -6.37 -7.37
CA TRP A 664 -7.80 -5.73 -7.95
C TRP A 664 -7.51 -5.08 -9.30
N GLY A 665 -6.34 -4.42 -9.44
CA GLY A 665 -5.94 -3.78 -10.68
C GLY A 665 -5.85 -4.74 -11.86
N PRO A 666 -4.95 -5.74 -11.85
CA PRO A 666 -4.83 -6.71 -12.94
C PRO A 666 -6.08 -7.55 -13.13
N PHE A 667 -6.80 -7.94 -12.08
CA PHE A 667 -8.06 -8.66 -12.23
C PHE A 667 -9.13 -7.81 -12.92
N GLY A 668 -9.33 -6.57 -12.50
CA GLY A 668 -10.32 -5.67 -13.10
C GLY A 668 -9.98 -5.36 -14.56
N GLU A 669 -8.70 -5.12 -14.88
CA GLU A 669 -8.24 -4.92 -16.25
C GLU A 669 -8.50 -6.15 -17.14
N ALA A 670 -8.16 -7.35 -16.64
CA ALA A 670 -8.42 -8.59 -17.35
C ALA A 670 -9.94 -8.80 -17.59
N TRP A 671 -10.76 -8.53 -16.59
CA TRP A 671 -12.21 -8.68 -16.72
C TRP A 671 -12.80 -7.68 -17.74
N LEU A 672 -12.33 -6.44 -17.77
CA LEU A 672 -12.72 -5.44 -18.77
C LEU A 672 -12.30 -5.82 -20.19
N LYS A 673 -11.14 -6.48 -20.37
CA LYS A 673 -10.66 -6.91 -21.69
C LYS A 673 -11.50 -8.01 -22.32
N VAL A 674 -12.05 -8.90 -21.50
CA VAL A 674 -12.81 -10.07 -21.99
C VAL A 674 -14.33 -9.89 -21.91
N ALA A 675 -14.80 -8.77 -21.36
CA ALA A 675 -16.21 -8.51 -21.09
C ALA A 675 -17.01 -8.36 -22.39
N VAL A 676 -18.17 -9.00 -22.46
CA VAL A 676 -19.21 -8.76 -23.47
C VAL A 676 -20.01 -7.50 -23.10
N ASP A 677 -20.45 -7.39 -21.83
CA ASP A 677 -21.04 -6.17 -21.24
C ASP A 677 -19.98 -5.43 -20.43
N ARG A 678 -19.19 -4.60 -21.12
CA ARG A 678 -18.12 -3.83 -20.50
C ARG A 678 -18.63 -2.82 -19.48
N GLU A 679 -19.78 -2.18 -19.74
CA GLU A 679 -20.36 -1.20 -18.81
C GLU A 679 -20.94 -1.88 -17.56
N GLY A 680 -21.52 -3.07 -17.68
CA GLY A 680 -21.92 -3.87 -16.54
C GLY A 680 -20.75 -4.27 -15.65
N VAL A 681 -19.61 -4.66 -16.26
CA VAL A 681 -18.38 -4.96 -15.52
C VAL A 681 -17.83 -3.71 -14.83
N LYS A 682 -17.80 -2.55 -15.49
CA LYS A 682 -17.37 -1.29 -14.86
C LYS A 682 -18.21 -0.96 -13.63
N ARG A 683 -19.56 -1.09 -13.73
CA ARG A 683 -20.45 -0.87 -12.58
C ARG A 683 -20.13 -1.81 -11.43
N THR A 684 -19.99 -3.12 -11.71
CA THR A 684 -19.67 -4.13 -10.70
C THR A 684 -18.35 -3.85 -9.98
N LEU A 685 -17.30 -3.51 -10.74
CA LEU A 685 -16.00 -3.16 -10.18
C LEU A 685 -16.06 -1.88 -9.32
N ARG A 686 -16.78 -0.86 -9.79
CA ARG A 686 -16.97 0.39 -9.05
C ARG A 686 -17.70 0.17 -7.73
N ASP A 687 -18.79 -0.59 -7.73
CA ASP A 687 -19.56 -0.89 -6.52
C ASP A 687 -18.76 -1.73 -5.53
N GLY A 688 -17.98 -2.72 -6.02
CA GLY A 688 -17.08 -3.51 -5.19
C GLY A 688 -16.01 -2.65 -4.51
N LEU A 689 -15.32 -1.79 -5.28
CA LEU A 689 -14.30 -0.88 -4.73
C LEU A 689 -14.91 0.14 -3.75
N ARG A 690 -16.07 0.69 -4.05
CA ARG A 690 -16.77 1.62 -3.15
C ARG A 690 -17.09 0.96 -1.82
N THR A 691 -17.65 -0.25 -1.83
CA THR A 691 -17.96 -1.01 -0.62
C THR A 691 -16.72 -1.31 0.19
N PHE A 692 -15.66 -1.80 -0.46
CA PHE A 692 -14.37 -2.09 0.17
C PHE A 692 -13.77 -0.84 0.85
N LEU A 693 -13.61 0.25 0.10
CA LEU A 693 -12.93 1.45 0.60
C LEU A 693 -13.74 2.17 1.69
N THR A 694 -15.08 2.22 1.58
CA THR A 694 -15.93 2.84 2.59
C THR A 694 -15.77 2.18 3.95
N GLY A 695 -15.70 0.84 4.00
CA GLY A 695 -15.47 0.08 5.23
C GLY A 695 -14.01 0.21 5.69
N HIS A 696 -13.07 -0.06 4.79
CA HIS A 696 -11.66 -0.20 5.16
C HIS A 696 -10.98 1.10 5.59
N PHE A 697 -11.30 2.25 4.98
CA PHE A 697 -10.71 3.54 5.36
C PHE A 697 -10.99 3.98 6.81
N ARG A 698 -11.88 3.28 7.51
CA ARG A 698 -12.27 3.58 8.90
C ARG A 698 -11.65 2.62 9.91
N MET A 699 -10.78 1.70 9.47
CA MET A 699 -10.17 0.68 10.33
C MET A 699 -8.69 0.47 9.97
N ALA A 700 -7.95 -0.16 10.87
CA ALA A 700 -6.51 -0.38 10.76
C ALA A 700 -5.77 0.94 10.50
N GLY A 701 -5.18 1.15 9.31
CA GLY A 701 -4.60 2.44 8.92
C GLY A 701 -5.67 3.38 8.38
N ILE A 702 -6.12 4.35 9.19
CA ILE A 702 -7.20 5.26 8.81
C ILE A 702 -6.84 6.04 7.54
N GLY A 703 -7.71 5.91 6.51
CA GLY A 703 -7.48 6.50 5.18
C GLY A 703 -6.30 5.90 4.42
N CYS A 704 -5.96 4.65 4.70
CA CYS A 704 -4.93 3.87 4.00
C CYS A 704 -5.51 2.56 3.46
N VAL A 705 -4.78 1.89 2.58
CA VAL A 705 -5.08 0.53 2.14
C VAL A 705 -4.04 -0.41 2.72
N SER A 706 -4.48 -1.40 3.51
CA SER A 706 -3.60 -2.40 4.12
C SER A 706 -2.96 -3.31 3.07
N GLU A 707 -1.88 -3.96 3.45
CA GLU A 707 -1.11 -4.87 2.62
C GLU A 707 -1.90 -6.12 2.24
N VAL A 708 -2.46 -6.79 3.23
CA VAL A 708 -3.14 -8.09 3.09
C VAL A 708 -4.40 -8.14 3.95
N PHE A 709 -5.23 -9.15 3.68
CA PHE A 709 -6.39 -9.49 4.48
C PHE A 709 -6.47 -11.00 4.67
N ASP A 710 -7.14 -11.44 5.74
CA ASP A 710 -7.47 -12.84 5.90
C ASP A 710 -8.22 -13.37 4.67
N GLY A 711 -7.90 -14.58 4.23
CA GLY A 711 -8.63 -15.27 3.17
C GLY A 711 -10.06 -15.64 3.56
N ASP A 712 -10.28 -15.87 4.86
CA ASP A 712 -11.58 -16.20 5.42
C ASP A 712 -12.32 -14.97 5.96
N TYR A 713 -13.66 -15.02 5.92
CA TYR A 713 -14.52 -14.02 6.56
C TYR A 713 -14.18 -13.88 8.06
N PRO A 714 -14.12 -12.67 8.63
CA PRO A 714 -14.54 -11.37 8.08
C PRO A 714 -13.48 -10.61 7.26
N HIS A 715 -12.44 -11.27 6.75
CA HIS A 715 -11.34 -10.66 5.99
C HIS A 715 -10.63 -9.53 6.76
N ARG A 716 -10.11 -9.87 7.94
CA ARG A 716 -9.39 -8.91 8.79
C ARG A 716 -8.14 -8.38 8.09
N PRO A 717 -7.90 -7.05 8.14
CA PRO A 717 -6.68 -6.46 7.60
C PRO A 717 -5.45 -6.92 8.39
N GLY A 718 -4.33 -7.10 7.69
CA GLY A 718 -3.04 -7.52 8.24
C GLY A 718 -1.88 -6.93 7.46
N GLY A 719 -0.66 -7.34 7.80
CA GLY A 719 0.54 -6.80 7.21
C GLY A 719 0.79 -5.34 7.60
N CYS A 720 1.38 -4.54 6.72
CA CYS A 720 1.54 -3.11 6.96
C CYS A 720 0.20 -2.37 6.74
N ILE A 721 0.01 -1.29 7.51
CA ILE A 721 -1.25 -0.54 7.51
C ILE A 721 -1.48 0.31 6.25
N ALA A 722 -0.42 0.57 5.51
CA ALA A 722 -0.44 1.39 4.30
C ALA A 722 0.53 0.80 3.27
N GLN A 723 0.00 0.24 2.19
CA GLN A 723 0.78 -0.42 1.14
C GLN A 723 0.67 0.32 -0.19
N ALA A 724 1.83 0.60 -0.80
CA ALA A 724 1.93 1.39 -2.02
C ALA A 724 1.23 0.74 -3.21
N TRP A 725 1.57 -0.51 -3.55
CA TRP A 725 0.99 -1.18 -4.70
C TRP A 725 -0.52 -1.45 -4.56
N SER A 726 -1.02 -1.72 -3.32
CA SER A 726 -2.45 -1.85 -3.09
C SER A 726 -3.19 -0.55 -3.40
N THR A 727 -2.67 0.59 -2.90
CA THR A 727 -3.22 1.91 -3.18
C THR A 727 -3.10 2.27 -4.67
N ALA A 728 -1.94 2.01 -5.28
CA ALA A 728 -1.64 2.32 -6.67
C ALA A 728 -2.55 1.59 -7.65
N GLU A 729 -2.72 0.28 -7.49
CA GLU A 729 -3.51 -0.54 -8.40
C GLU A 729 -5.00 -0.24 -8.29
N ILE A 730 -5.49 0.16 -7.12
CA ILE A 730 -6.86 0.65 -6.98
C ILE A 730 -7.03 2.01 -7.69
N ILE A 731 -6.09 2.96 -7.57
CA ILE A 731 -6.10 4.22 -8.33
C ILE A 731 -6.10 3.92 -9.83
N ARG A 732 -5.22 3.02 -10.29
CA ARG A 732 -5.14 2.63 -11.70
C ARG A 732 -6.45 2.00 -12.17
N LEU A 733 -7.06 1.14 -11.39
CA LEU A 733 -8.34 0.53 -11.73
C LEU A 733 -9.46 1.57 -11.83
N TYR A 734 -9.52 2.55 -10.92
CA TYR A 734 -10.47 3.66 -11.05
C TYR A 734 -10.30 4.43 -12.35
N THR A 735 -9.05 4.60 -12.83
CA THR A 735 -8.79 5.24 -14.15
C THR A 735 -9.30 4.36 -15.29
N LEU A 736 -9.17 3.03 -15.18
CA LEU A 736 -9.61 2.07 -16.21
C LEU A 736 -11.13 1.96 -16.33
N ILE A 737 -11.85 1.99 -15.21
CA ILE A 737 -13.30 1.91 -15.22
C ILE A 737 -13.97 3.23 -15.64
N GLY A 738 -13.22 4.34 -15.62
CA GLY A 738 -13.71 5.64 -16.04
C GLY A 738 -14.83 6.18 -15.16
N GLY A 739 -15.12 7.48 -15.26
CA GLY A 739 -16.37 8.02 -14.75
C GLY A 739 -17.55 7.54 -15.59
N SER A 740 -18.73 7.52 -15.01
CA SER A 740 -20.01 7.28 -15.69
C SER A 740 -20.30 8.31 -16.76
#